data_bd4b7d2ad6c466b7fa5461db1b7302c9
#
_entry.id   bd4b7d2ad6c466b7fa5461db1b7302c9
#
_cell.length_a   1.000
_cell.length_b   1.000
_cell.length_c   1.000
_cell.angle_alpha   90.00
_cell.angle_beta   90.00
_cell.angle_gamma   90.00
#
_symmetry.space_group_name_H-M   'P 1'
#
loop_
_entity.id
_entity.type
_entity.pdbx_description
1 polymer ?
#
loop_
_entity_poly.entity_id
_entity_poly.type
_entity_poly.pdbx_seq_one_letter_code
_entity_poly.pdbx_strand_id
1 'polypeptide(L)'
;MLHIYNLDFLLVSLAVTVLIFFHYRSQPRLSGSVNDRIFLIIYTLGFADILLDIITTFQIESRSGEWRWATILTLTVFYMLQVAVPTSFLCYTISLRQGKDFYRSRLFRAMLVPAALVVLGLVGNLFTGIIFTIDTRGIHVKGPLFFGLYGYAGLCVLAAAVWSVACRKELERKHFQVIWQFIVICVGCISFQIYDYTTLTTGLGICLGILVLYMSINDPSVHIDQLTGAWDKLRFDQWVRAAVRREQRFHLAVVELYRLKSINALYGDKTGDRILVDVARHLRRVPESRLFRLGSSRFFLVVPGEKEFERLCQGLPEFFRGGFLAESGEVVSCPAVLCAVSDAQTLKESGELVAYQKYLSAQVSPAGKTLFVPDTEKARAGFRYEQEVERYLHTAIEEDLFELHYQPVWSTEEGRYVSLEALSRLRHPKLGMVPPNIFIAIAERSGQIGRISQLQLARLCRFAAEHREEMPGIRNIKYNLSPVELQQENQGQRLVDTVRRSGVDPAFLQFEITESAASERSDALGEAIAAFREAGIRLCLDDFGAGYANLNTVLKMPFSVIKLDRSLLSGICDDPQIAAFYRSIVEVLQHLGYLVVGEGVETREELDLVTGWGVKLVQGFYFSRPLPAAEILETIKQA
;
A
#
# COMPACT_ATOMS: atom_id res chain seq x y z
N MET A 1 27.97 51.33 -31.03
CA MET A 1 28.12 51.53 -29.57
C MET A 1 28.96 50.36 -29.06
N LEU A 2 30.11 50.61 -28.43
CA LEU A 2 30.83 49.54 -27.73
C LEU A 2 30.00 49.21 -26.49
N HIS A 3 29.45 47.96 -26.44
CA HIS A 3 28.81 47.46 -25.24
C HIS A 3 29.85 47.37 -24.13
N ILE A 4 29.52 47.91 -22.95
CA ILE A 4 30.38 47.89 -21.77
C ILE A 4 30.36 46.52 -21.12
N TYR A 5 29.21 45.80 -21.24
CA TYR A 5 29.00 44.49 -20.64
C TYR A 5 28.85 43.42 -21.71
N ASN A 6 29.45 42.24 -21.44
CA ASN A 6 29.29 41.07 -22.29
C ASN A 6 28.03 40.31 -21.88
N LEU A 7 27.04 40.24 -22.78
CA LEU A 7 25.74 39.58 -22.56
C LEU A 7 25.71 38.11 -23.04
N ASP A 8 26.78 37.61 -23.66
CA ASP A 8 26.79 36.26 -24.28
C ASP A 8 26.37 35.20 -23.29
N PHE A 9 26.92 35.22 -22.08
CA PHE A 9 26.59 34.25 -21.04
C PHE A 9 25.13 34.34 -20.56
N LEU A 10 24.55 35.52 -20.50
CA LEU A 10 23.14 35.72 -20.14
C LEU A 10 22.19 35.21 -21.21
N LEU A 11 22.50 35.45 -22.50
CA LEU A 11 21.70 34.94 -23.62
C LEU A 11 21.72 33.41 -23.68
N VAL A 12 22.90 32.81 -23.50
CA VAL A 12 23.04 31.33 -23.41
C VAL A 12 22.26 30.79 -22.21
N SER A 13 22.34 31.46 -21.05
CA SER A 13 21.63 31.07 -19.83
C SER A 13 20.11 31.11 -20.02
N LEU A 14 19.61 32.14 -20.69
CA LEU A 14 18.20 32.28 -21.04
C LEU A 14 17.74 31.13 -21.95
N ALA A 15 18.50 30.83 -23.01
CA ALA A 15 18.18 29.75 -23.95
C ALA A 15 18.14 28.39 -23.26
N VAL A 16 19.14 28.08 -22.42
CA VAL A 16 19.20 26.81 -21.65
C VAL A 16 18.04 26.72 -20.66
N THR A 17 17.71 27.81 -19.97
CA THR A 17 16.60 27.80 -19.01
C THR A 17 15.26 27.59 -19.71
N VAL A 18 15.05 28.16 -20.90
CA VAL A 18 13.86 27.92 -21.73
C VAL A 18 13.79 26.45 -22.16
N LEU A 19 14.90 25.84 -22.57
CA LEU A 19 14.94 24.41 -22.92
C LEU A 19 14.58 23.51 -21.73
N ILE A 20 15.11 23.83 -20.55
CA ILE A 20 14.74 23.12 -19.30
C ILE A 20 13.23 23.21 -19.06
N PHE A 21 12.59 24.36 -19.31
CA PHE A 21 11.14 24.53 -19.15
C PHE A 21 10.34 23.61 -20.07
N PHE A 22 10.66 23.59 -21.35
CA PHE A 22 9.95 22.71 -22.30
C PHE A 22 10.12 21.24 -21.94
N HIS A 23 11.34 20.86 -21.56
CA HIS A 23 11.61 19.47 -21.16
C HIS A 23 10.92 19.11 -19.85
N TYR A 24 10.93 19.99 -18.84
CA TYR A 24 10.22 19.80 -17.57
C TYR A 24 8.69 19.69 -17.77
N ARG A 25 8.13 20.47 -18.72
CA ARG A 25 6.69 20.44 -19.02
C ARG A 25 6.27 19.21 -19.83
N SER A 26 7.16 18.65 -20.64
CA SER A 26 6.88 17.46 -21.47
C SER A 26 6.89 16.15 -20.67
N GLN A 27 7.50 16.15 -19.47
CA GLN A 27 7.51 14.97 -18.62
C GLN A 27 6.23 14.86 -17.79
N PRO A 28 5.66 13.64 -17.64
CA PRO A 28 4.53 13.42 -16.74
C PRO A 28 4.98 13.73 -15.30
N ARG A 29 4.29 14.66 -14.65
CA ARG A 29 4.60 15.12 -13.29
C ARG A 29 4.53 13.96 -12.29
N LEU A 30 5.66 13.66 -11.68
CA LEU A 30 5.86 12.47 -10.87
C LEU A 30 5.26 12.55 -9.46
N SER A 31 5.20 13.75 -8.87
CA SER A 31 4.55 13.93 -7.57
C SER A 31 4.44 15.42 -7.25
N GLY A 32 3.45 15.82 -6.46
CA GLY A 32 3.42 17.13 -5.81
C GLY A 32 4.34 17.15 -4.59
N SER A 33 5.58 16.66 -4.71
CA SER A 33 6.54 16.68 -3.60
C SER A 33 6.89 18.11 -3.21
N VAL A 34 7.27 18.30 -1.96
CA VAL A 34 7.72 19.62 -1.47
C VAL A 34 8.92 20.10 -2.27
N ASN A 35 9.83 19.19 -2.59
CA ASN A 35 11.05 19.47 -3.34
C ASN A 35 10.77 19.92 -4.78
N ASP A 36 9.78 19.32 -5.45
CA ASP A 36 9.35 19.73 -6.80
C ASP A 36 8.77 21.15 -6.79
N ARG A 37 8.00 21.49 -5.76
CA ARG A 37 7.43 22.83 -5.62
C ARG A 37 8.51 23.88 -5.38
N ILE A 38 9.48 23.58 -4.50
CA ILE A 38 10.59 24.50 -4.22
C ILE A 38 11.48 24.64 -5.47
N PHE A 39 11.74 23.55 -6.18
CA PHE A 39 12.44 23.60 -7.46
C PHE A 39 11.74 24.52 -8.46
N LEU A 40 10.43 24.40 -8.61
CA LEU A 40 9.66 25.26 -9.50
C LEU A 40 9.75 26.74 -9.11
N ILE A 41 9.78 27.04 -7.81
CA ILE A 41 10.01 28.39 -7.29
C ILE A 41 11.41 28.86 -7.68
N ILE A 42 12.47 28.08 -7.42
CA ILE A 42 13.85 28.43 -7.78
C ILE A 42 13.96 28.67 -9.30
N TYR A 43 13.36 27.78 -10.08
CA TYR A 43 13.33 27.89 -11.54
C TYR A 43 12.66 29.21 -11.99
N THR A 44 11.47 29.52 -11.47
CA THR A 44 10.71 30.73 -11.87
C THR A 44 11.44 32.00 -11.46
N LEU A 45 12.00 32.03 -10.26
CA LEU A 45 12.77 33.17 -9.75
C LEU A 45 14.07 33.33 -10.54
N GLY A 46 14.80 32.25 -10.82
CA GLY A 46 16.03 32.30 -11.60
C GLY A 46 15.81 32.72 -13.06
N PHE A 47 14.72 32.23 -13.70
CA PHE A 47 14.35 32.66 -15.03
C PHE A 47 14.05 34.17 -15.07
N ALA A 48 13.27 34.67 -14.10
CA ALA A 48 12.95 36.09 -13.99
C ALA A 48 14.21 36.95 -13.70
N ASP A 49 15.13 36.43 -12.89
CA ASP A 49 16.40 37.05 -12.57
C ASP A 49 17.26 37.25 -13.83
N ILE A 50 17.47 36.20 -14.63
CA ILE A 50 18.22 36.26 -15.90
C ILE A 50 17.58 37.24 -16.88
N LEU A 51 16.25 37.23 -16.99
CA LEU A 51 15.53 38.14 -17.88
C LEU A 51 15.68 39.61 -17.44
N LEU A 52 15.55 39.88 -16.14
CA LEU A 52 15.71 41.23 -15.61
C LEU A 52 17.16 41.70 -15.65
N ASP A 53 18.15 40.81 -15.51
CA ASP A 53 19.57 41.15 -15.66
C ASP A 53 19.86 41.64 -17.08
N ILE A 54 19.31 41.00 -18.12
CA ILE A 54 19.39 41.47 -19.49
C ILE A 54 18.73 42.84 -19.65
N ILE A 55 17.49 43.03 -19.15
CA ILE A 55 16.74 44.28 -19.28
C ILE A 55 17.45 45.44 -18.56
N THR A 56 17.91 45.22 -17.33
CA THR A 56 18.61 46.23 -16.55
C THR A 56 19.95 46.64 -17.17
N THR A 57 20.67 45.67 -17.74
CA THR A 57 21.91 45.94 -18.46
C THR A 57 21.68 46.86 -19.67
N PHE A 58 20.67 46.58 -20.50
CA PHE A 58 20.29 47.48 -21.62
C PHE A 58 19.85 48.88 -21.14
N GLN A 59 19.08 48.96 -20.03
CA GLN A 59 18.66 50.23 -19.45
C GLN A 59 19.85 51.07 -18.96
N ILE A 60 20.85 50.43 -18.32
CA ILE A 60 22.05 51.11 -17.82
C ILE A 60 22.94 51.54 -18.99
N GLU A 61 23.11 50.74 -20.02
CA GLU A 61 23.92 51.06 -21.21
C GLU A 61 23.31 52.15 -22.06
N SER A 62 21.97 52.29 -22.10
CA SER A 62 21.30 53.35 -22.86
C SER A 62 21.60 54.75 -22.33
N ARG A 63 22.08 54.89 -21.08
CA ARG A 63 22.41 56.16 -20.40
C ARG A 63 21.33 57.23 -20.54
N SER A 64 20.05 56.83 -20.66
CA SER A 64 18.93 57.74 -20.81
C SER A 64 18.43 58.19 -19.44
N GLY A 65 18.65 59.47 -19.12
CA GLY A 65 18.11 60.05 -17.87
C GLY A 65 16.58 60.09 -17.82
N GLU A 66 15.92 60.03 -19.01
CA GLU A 66 14.45 60.07 -19.12
C GLU A 66 13.77 58.84 -18.45
N TRP A 67 14.42 57.69 -18.45
CA TRP A 67 13.89 56.44 -17.88
C TRP A 67 14.42 56.14 -16.46
N ARG A 68 14.99 57.12 -15.78
CA ARG A 68 15.64 56.97 -14.45
C ARG A 68 14.78 56.20 -13.45
N TRP A 69 13.51 56.57 -13.27
CA TRP A 69 12.60 55.91 -12.34
C TRP A 69 12.25 54.49 -12.76
N ALA A 70 12.06 54.24 -14.04
CA ALA A 70 11.82 52.88 -14.54
C ALA A 70 13.04 51.98 -14.28
N THR A 71 14.26 52.49 -14.53
CA THR A 71 15.51 51.74 -14.24
C THR A 71 15.68 51.47 -12.75
N ILE A 72 15.39 52.44 -11.86
CA ILE A 72 15.43 52.24 -10.41
C ILE A 72 14.43 51.14 -9.99
N LEU A 73 13.20 51.17 -10.53
CA LEU A 73 12.18 50.17 -10.21
C LEU A 73 12.59 48.76 -10.70
N THR A 74 13.07 48.65 -11.94
CA THR A 74 13.52 47.38 -12.53
C THR A 74 14.70 46.80 -11.75
N LEU A 75 15.70 47.62 -11.38
CA LEU A 75 16.83 47.23 -10.54
C LEU A 75 16.38 46.80 -9.14
N THR A 76 15.39 47.50 -8.55
CA THR A 76 14.85 47.11 -7.25
C THR A 76 14.27 45.70 -7.31
N VAL A 77 13.45 45.38 -8.33
CA VAL A 77 12.88 44.05 -8.53
C VAL A 77 13.99 43.00 -8.79
N PHE A 78 14.98 43.35 -9.62
CA PHE A 78 16.14 42.51 -9.89
C PHE A 78 16.88 42.15 -8.60
N TYR A 79 17.22 43.11 -7.73
CA TYR A 79 17.87 42.85 -6.45
C TYR A 79 16.99 42.06 -5.47
N MET A 80 15.65 42.20 -5.52
CA MET A 80 14.75 41.34 -4.76
C MET A 80 14.86 39.90 -5.20
N LEU A 81 15.00 39.60 -6.50
CA LEU A 81 15.22 38.28 -7.02
C LEU A 81 16.58 37.71 -6.58
N GLN A 82 17.64 38.55 -6.57
CA GLN A 82 18.96 38.22 -6.07
C GLN A 82 18.96 37.84 -4.57
N VAL A 83 17.97 38.26 -3.79
CA VAL A 83 17.72 37.83 -2.41
C VAL A 83 16.90 36.55 -2.37
N ALA A 84 15.88 36.43 -3.22
CA ALA A 84 14.92 35.33 -3.23
C ALA A 84 15.54 34.00 -3.71
N VAL A 85 16.42 34.03 -4.72
CA VAL A 85 17.06 32.82 -5.27
C VAL A 85 17.91 32.06 -4.22
N PRO A 86 18.90 32.67 -3.52
CA PRO A 86 19.69 31.97 -2.52
C PRO A 86 18.86 31.56 -1.29
N THR A 87 17.82 32.35 -0.93
CA THR A 87 16.88 31.96 0.12
C THR A 87 16.11 30.70 -0.25
N SER A 88 15.62 30.63 -1.49
CA SER A 88 14.90 29.46 -2.00
C SER A 88 15.80 28.22 -2.10
N PHE A 89 17.08 28.40 -2.44
CA PHE A 89 18.06 27.30 -2.43
C PHE A 89 18.33 26.79 -1.00
N LEU A 90 18.44 27.68 -0.02
CA LEU A 90 18.56 27.27 1.39
C LEU A 90 17.30 26.52 1.84
N CYS A 91 16.09 26.99 1.45
CA CYS A 91 14.83 26.29 1.69
C CYS A 91 14.83 24.88 1.07
N TYR A 92 15.32 24.75 -0.18
CA TYR A 92 15.47 23.45 -0.84
C TYR A 92 16.37 22.51 -0.04
N THR A 93 17.53 22.98 0.36
CA THR A 93 18.52 22.18 1.11
C THR A 93 17.95 21.65 2.44
N ILE A 94 17.16 22.45 3.16
CA ILE A 94 16.54 22.05 4.43
C ILE A 94 15.33 21.12 4.19
N SER A 95 14.57 21.35 3.13
CA SER A 95 13.40 20.53 2.80
C SER A 95 13.75 19.06 2.45
N LEU A 96 14.97 18.79 1.98
CA LEU A 96 15.46 17.44 1.70
C LEU A 96 15.45 16.54 2.95
N ARG A 97 15.57 17.11 4.15
CA ARG A 97 15.46 16.37 5.41
C ARG A 97 14.05 16.36 5.98
N GLN A 98 13.35 17.50 5.95
CA GLN A 98 12.07 17.67 6.65
C GLN A 98 10.84 17.21 5.87
N GLY A 99 10.95 17.02 4.55
CA GLY A 99 9.87 16.54 3.69
C GLY A 99 8.60 17.41 3.79
N LYS A 100 7.44 16.77 4.01
CA LYS A 100 6.13 17.43 4.03
C LYS A 100 5.94 18.45 5.17
N ASP A 101 6.66 18.30 6.27
CA ASP A 101 6.53 19.17 7.45
C ASP A 101 7.34 20.46 7.36
N PHE A 102 8.14 20.62 6.29
CA PHE A 102 9.02 21.77 6.09
C PHE A 102 8.30 23.10 6.23
N TYR A 103 7.18 23.32 5.56
CA TYR A 103 6.43 24.59 5.59
C TYR A 103 5.83 24.94 6.96
N ARG A 104 5.64 23.94 7.85
CA ARG A 104 5.17 24.14 9.23
C ARG A 104 6.30 24.36 10.22
N SER A 105 7.55 24.15 9.80
CA SER A 105 8.70 24.21 10.68
C SER A 105 9.01 25.64 11.17
N ARG A 106 9.58 25.74 12.37
CA ARG A 106 10.10 27.01 12.90
C ARG A 106 11.27 27.52 12.07
N LEU A 107 12.07 26.63 11.48
CA LEU A 107 13.20 26.95 10.63
C LEU A 107 12.76 27.69 9.36
N PHE A 108 11.69 27.23 8.68
CA PHE A 108 11.17 27.91 7.51
C PHE A 108 10.79 29.37 7.83
N ARG A 109 10.08 29.61 8.94
CA ARG A 109 9.72 30.97 9.38
C ARG A 109 10.94 31.81 9.72
N ALA A 110 11.93 31.22 10.41
CA ALA A 110 13.17 31.91 10.78
C ALA A 110 14.00 32.36 9.57
N MET A 111 13.94 31.62 8.44
CA MET A 111 14.65 31.98 7.21
C MET A 111 13.94 33.11 6.41
N LEU A 112 12.64 33.20 6.50
CA LEU A 112 11.89 34.24 5.81
C LEU A 112 12.07 35.62 6.44
N VAL A 113 12.36 35.71 7.75
CA VAL A 113 12.51 36.99 8.45
C VAL A 113 13.70 37.82 7.92
N PRO A 114 14.93 37.28 7.80
CA PRO A 114 16.05 38.05 7.22
C PRO A 114 15.80 38.43 5.77
N ALA A 115 15.21 37.54 4.95
CA ALA A 115 14.85 37.83 3.58
C ALA A 115 13.86 39.00 3.50
N ALA A 116 12.82 38.98 4.32
CA ALA A 116 11.82 40.06 4.38
C ALA A 116 12.44 41.39 4.80
N LEU A 117 13.37 41.41 5.76
CA LEU A 117 14.07 42.62 6.17
C LEU A 117 14.91 43.22 5.04
N VAL A 118 15.63 42.38 4.27
CA VAL A 118 16.41 42.87 3.11
C VAL A 118 15.48 43.40 2.02
N VAL A 119 14.38 42.72 1.74
CA VAL A 119 13.36 43.20 0.76
C VAL A 119 12.74 44.50 1.21
N LEU A 120 12.42 44.68 2.50
CA LEU A 120 11.94 45.96 3.03
C LEU A 120 12.98 47.05 2.89
N GLY A 121 14.26 46.73 3.12
CA GLY A 121 15.38 47.67 2.87
C GLY A 121 15.49 48.08 1.42
N LEU A 122 15.26 47.17 0.45
CA LEU A 122 15.23 47.47 -0.99
C LEU A 122 14.04 48.34 -1.36
N VAL A 123 12.87 48.12 -0.77
CA VAL A 123 11.72 49.07 -0.94
C VAL A 123 12.04 50.42 -0.35
N GLY A 124 12.63 50.49 0.85
CA GLY A 124 13.06 51.74 1.46
C GLY A 124 14.13 52.48 0.63
N ASN A 125 14.94 51.75 -0.13
CA ASN A 125 15.94 52.34 -1.02
C ASN A 125 15.35 53.19 -2.13
N LEU A 126 14.10 52.97 -2.54
CA LEU A 126 13.40 53.85 -3.50
C LEU A 126 13.34 55.30 -3.03
N PHE A 127 13.38 55.53 -1.72
CA PHE A 127 13.30 56.86 -1.11
C PHE A 127 14.67 57.34 -0.58
N THR A 128 15.56 56.45 -0.19
CA THR A 128 16.80 56.80 0.50
C THR A 128 18.05 56.75 -0.37
N GLY A 129 18.07 55.91 -1.40
CA GLY A 129 19.24 55.70 -2.26
C GLY A 129 20.47 55.11 -1.56
N ILE A 130 20.32 54.56 -0.33
CA ILE A 130 21.44 54.06 0.50
C ILE A 130 22.06 52.78 -0.06
N ILE A 131 21.26 51.93 -0.76
CA ILE A 131 21.76 50.71 -1.35
C ILE A 131 22.30 50.97 -2.76
N PHE A 132 21.52 51.62 -3.61
CA PHE A 132 21.93 52.03 -4.94
C PHE A 132 21.07 53.22 -5.42
N THR A 133 21.58 53.95 -6.38
CA THR A 133 20.84 55.02 -7.05
C THR A 133 21.28 55.13 -8.52
N ILE A 134 20.48 55.82 -9.34
CA ILE A 134 20.84 56.17 -10.70
C ILE A 134 21.04 57.70 -10.70
N ASP A 135 22.19 58.17 -11.17
CA ASP A 135 22.46 59.61 -11.27
C ASP A 135 21.65 60.28 -12.40
N THR A 136 21.76 61.58 -12.55
CA THR A 136 21.09 62.35 -13.59
C THR A 136 21.56 62.01 -15.02
N ARG A 137 22.71 61.31 -15.14
CA ARG A 137 23.30 60.85 -16.43
C ARG A 137 22.94 59.41 -16.73
N GLY A 138 22.08 58.79 -15.97
CA GLY A 138 21.68 57.36 -16.14
C GLY A 138 22.75 56.35 -15.64
N ILE A 139 23.74 56.78 -14.85
CA ILE A 139 24.81 55.91 -14.36
C ILE A 139 24.39 55.28 -13.03
N HIS A 140 24.57 53.95 -12.92
CA HIS A 140 24.34 53.20 -11.68
C HIS A 140 25.42 53.55 -10.64
N VAL A 141 25.00 54.07 -9.49
CA VAL A 141 25.89 54.40 -8.36
C VAL A 141 25.59 53.46 -7.18
N LYS A 142 26.62 52.77 -6.73
CA LYS A 142 26.56 51.85 -5.56
C LYS A 142 26.56 52.65 -4.27
N GLY A 143 25.56 52.44 -3.43
CA GLY A 143 25.47 53.02 -2.09
C GLY A 143 26.29 52.26 -1.04
N PRO A 144 26.41 52.79 0.20
CA PRO A 144 27.22 52.17 1.24
C PRO A 144 26.72 50.75 1.68
N LEU A 145 25.44 50.48 1.55
CA LEU A 145 24.86 49.16 1.89
C LEU A 145 24.78 48.18 0.70
N PHE A 146 25.30 48.55 -0.47
CA PHE A 146 25.23 47.73 -1.68
C PHE A 146 25.82 46.33 -1.49
N PHE A 147 27.00 46.23 -0.88
CA PHE A 147 27.66 44.95 -0.62
C PHE A 147 26.94 44.07 0.42
N GLY A 148 26.01 44.63 1.19
CA GLY A 148 25.15 43.89 2.11
C GLY A 148 24.26 42.83 1.38
N LEU A 149 23.88 43.10 0.12
CA LEU A 149 23.13 42.15 -0.70
C LEU A 149 23.94 40.89 -0.99
N TYR A 150 25.22 41.05 -1.39
CA TYR A 150 26.13 39.94 -1.62
C TYR A 150 26.46 39.23 -0.32
N GLY A 151 26.61 39.98 0.80
CA GLY A 151 26.79 39.41 2.13
C GLY A 151 25.63 38.52 2.55
N TYR A 152 24.40 38.93 2.30
CA TYR A 152 23.20 38.12 2.56
C TYR A 152 23.17 36.83 1.70
N ALA A 153 23.44 36.94 0.41
CA ALA A 153 23.51 35.76 -0.48
C ALA A 153 24.59 34.79 -0.02
N GLY A 154 25.78 35.29 0.35
CA GLY A 154 26.86 34.51 0.91
C GLY A 154 26.49 33.79 2.22
N LEU A 155 25.75 34.47 3.11
CA LEU A 155 25.22 33.84 4.34
C LEU A 155 24.24 32.72 4.07
N CYS A 156 23.35 32.84 3.09
CA CYS A 156 22.43 31.79 2.68
C CYS A 156 23.20 30.55 2.15
N VAL A 157 24.20 30.78 1.30
CA VAL A 157 25.05 29.70 0.74
C VAL A 157 25.86 29.03 1.85
N LEU A 158 26.45 29.80 2.77
CA LEU A 158 27.18 29.27 3.92
C LEU A 158 26.27 28.46 4.85
N ALA A 159 25.07 28.97 5.12
CA ALA A 159 24.07 28.24 5.92
C ALA A 159 23.65 26.91 5.25
N ALA A 160 23.48 26.88 3.92
CA ALA A 160 23.21 25.66 3.17
C ALA A 160 24.39 24.67 3.25
N ALA A 161 25.62 25.15 3.14
CA ALA A 161 26.82 24.33 3.28
C ALA A 161 26.93 23.73 4.69
N VAL A 162 26.83 24.55 5.74
CA VAL A 162 26.87 24.11 7.14
C VAL A 162 25.76 23.10 7.44
N TRP A 163 24.53 23.38 7.00
CA TRP A 163 23.40 22.47 7.18
C TRP A 163 23.65 21.13 6.49
N SER A 164 24.14 21.13 5.26
CA SER A 164 24.41 19.90 4.52
C SER A 164 25.47 19.02 5.19
N VAL A 165 26.50 19.65 5.77
CA VAL A 165 27.55 18.93 6.52
C VAL A 165 27.00 18.41 7.86
N ALA A 166 26.24 19.23 8.59
CA ALA A 166 25.64 18.83 9.87
C ALA A 166 24.67 17.63 9.70
N CYS A 167 23.93 17.60 8.60
CA CYS A 167 22.97 16.54 8.30
C CYS A 167 23.54 15.42 7.40
N ARG A 168 24.86 15.34 7.20
CA ARG A 168 25.51 14.40 6.24
C ARG A 168 25.12 12.94 6.42
N LYS A 169 24.85 12.50 7.67
CA LYS A 169 24.47 11.11 7.96
C LYS A 169 23.01 10.79 7.59
N GLU A 170 22.18 11.80 7.50
CA GLU A 170 20.75 11.70 7.24
C GLU A 170 20.40 12.02 5.77
N LEU A 171 21.30 12.72 5.06
CA LEU A 171 21.16 13.05 3.65
C LEU A 171 21.72 11.94 2.76
N GLU A 172 20.98 11.55 1.74
CA GLU A 172 21.48 10.67 0.70
C GLU A 172 22.74 11.29 0.05
N ARG A 173 23.73 10.44 -0.24
CA ARG A 173 25.00 10.86 -0.86
C ARG A 173 24.81 11.73 -2.10
N LYS A 174 23.80 11.43 -2.88
CA LYS A 174 23.43 12.15 -4.10
C LYS A 174 22.97 13.58 -3.81
N HIS A 175 22.04 13.78 -2.88
CA HIS A 175 21.56 15.10 -2.50
C HIS A 175 22.70 15.97 -1.94
N PHE A 176 23.59 15.36 -1.15
CA PHE A 176 24.78 16.05 -0.68
C PHE A 176 25.67 16.53 -1.83
N GLN A 177 25.93 15.70 -2.84
CA GLN A 177 26.72 16.07 -4.01
C GLN A 177 26.10 17.22 -4.80
N VAL A 178 24.80 17.18 -5.02
CA VAL A 178 24.05 18.22 -5.75
C VAL A 178 24.12 19.59 -5.05
N ILE A 179 23.98 19.61 -3.73
CA ILE A 179 24.10 20.85 -2.94
C ILE A 179 25.51 21.45 -3.13
N TRP A 180 26.55 20.63 -3.03
CA TRP A 180 27.92 21.11 -3.17
C TRP A 180 28.27 21.50 -4.61
N GLN A 181 27.75 20.80 -5.62
CA GLN A 181 27.90 21.21 -7.01
C GLN A 181 27.28 22.60 -7.26
N PHE A 182 26.06 22.82 -6.75
CA PHE A 182 25.39 24.11 -6.84
C PHE A 182 26.24 25.23 -6.18
N ILE A 183 26.72 24.98 -4.96
CA ILE A 183 27.54 25.94 -4.22
C ILE A 183 28.82 26.30 -4.99
N VAL A 184 29.55 25.28 -5.48
CA VAL A 184 30.81 25.48 -6.21
C VAL A 184 30.58 26.27 -7.51
N ILE A 185 29.51 25.98 -8.25
CA ILE A 185 29.14 26.72 -9.47
C ILE A 185 28.85 28.19 -9.14
N CYS A 186 27.99 28.46 -8.15
CA CYS A 186 27.61 29.82 -7.79
C CYS A 186 28.83 30.61 -7.29
N VAL A 187 29.65 30.04 -6.41
CA VAL A 187 30.85 30.69 -5.88
C VAL A 187 31.85 30.96 -7.03
N GLY A 188 32.05 30.00 -7.94
CA GLY A 188 32.93 30.15 -9.08
C GLY A 188 32.50 31.29 -10.00
N CYS A 189 31.22 31.35 -10.38
CA CYS A 189 30.68 32.40 -11.25
C CYS A 189 30.74 33.79 -10.59
N ILE A 190 30.41 33.88 -9.30
CA ILE A 190 30.51 35.17 -8.56
C ILE A 190 31.97 35.61 -8.46
N SER A 191 32.91 34.70 -8.15
CA SER A 191 34.34 35.05 -8.07
C SER A 191 34.89 35.52 -9.41
N PHE A 192 34.48 34.88 -10.50
CA PHE A 192 34.87 35.32 -11.84
C PHE A 192 34.30 36.71 -12.17
N GLN A 193 33.04 37.00 -11.85
CA GLN A 193 32.43 38.29 -12.06
C GLN A 193 33.06 39.42 -11.20
N ILE A 194 33.61 39.07 -10.03
CA ILE A 194 34.38 40.04 -9.21
C ILE A 194 35.73 40.34 -9.89
N TYR A 195 36.36 39.33 -10.52
CA TYR A 195 37.62 39.48 -11.22
C TYR A 195 37.46 40.28 -12.52
N ASP A 196 36.43 39.94 -13.33
CA ASP A 196 36.08 40.64 -14.54
C ASP A 196 34.62 41.18 -14.45
N TYR A 197 34.49 42.43 -13.99
CA TYR A 197 33.19 43.07 -13.79
C TYR A 197 32.44 43.39 -15.11
N THR A 198 33.10 43.25 -16.25
CA THR A 198 32.47 43.47 -17.58
C THR A 198 31.73 42.21 -18.07
N THR A 199 32.05 41.06 -17.52
CA THR A 199 31.45 39.77 -17.88
C THR A 199 30.40 39.36 -16.86
N LEU A 200 29.13 39.35 -17.27
CA LEU A 200 27.99 39.01 -16.39
C LEU A 200 27.81 37.51 -16.30
N THR A 201 28.33 36.86 -15.25
CA THR A 201 28.32 35.41 -15.05
C THR A 201 27.36 34.96 -13.95
N THR A 202 26.74 35.83 -13.20
CA THR A 202 25.79 35.47 -12.13
C THR A 202 24.60 34.70 -12.68
N GLY A 203 24.01 35.16 -13.78
CA GLY A 203 22.92 34.46 -14.48
C GLY A 203 23.32 33.08 -15.00
N LEU A 204 24.59 32.91 -15.45
CA LEU A 204 25.13 31.59 -15.82
C LEU A 204 25.19 30.67 -14.61
N GLY A 205 25.65 31.16 -13.46
CA GLY A 205 25.69 30.39 -12.20
C GLY A 205 24.31 29.89 -11.76
N ILE A 206 23.30 30.77 -11.85
CA ILE A 206 21.92 30.40 -11.54
C ILE A 206 21.39 29.35 -12.52
N CYS A 207 21.62 29.54 -13.85
CA CYS A 207 21.21 28.60 -14.88
C CYS A 207 21.82 27.21 -14.69
N LEU A 208 23.14 27.13 -14.49
CA LEU A 208 23.83 25.86 -14.23
C LEU A 208 23.39 25.21 -12.93
N GLY A 209 23.13 26.01 -11.89
CA GLY A 209 22.57 25.54 -10.64
C GLY A 209 21.18 24.93 -10.81
N ILE A 210 20.29 25.58 -11.57
CA ILE A 210 18.98 25.06 -11.94
C ILE A 210 19.10 23.75 -12.73
N LEU A 211 20.06 23.66 -13.66
CA LEU A 211 20.32 22.45 -14.44
C LEU A 211 20.74 21.29 -13.56
N VAL A 212 21.65 21.51 -12.59
CA VAL A 212 22.08 20.49 -11.62
C VAL A 212 20.92 19.99 -10.77
N LEU A 213 20.09 20.91 -10.24
CA LEU A 213 18.88 20.57 -9.49
C LEU A 213 17.89 19.77 -10.35
N TYR A 214 17.69 20.20 -11.59
CA TYR A 214 16.82 19.55 -12.56
C TYR A 214 17.25 18.11 -12.83
N MET A 215 18.54 17.87 -13.09
CA MET A 215 19.09 16.54 -13.32
C MET A 215 18.94 15.63 -12.08
N SER A 216 19.08 16.20 -10.89
CA SER A 216 18.90 15.46 -9.63
C SER A 216 17.47 14.99 -9.40
N ILE A 217 16.49 15.84 -9.70
CA ILE A 217 15.06 15.53 -9.50
C ILE A 217 14.57 14.52 -10.55
N ASN A 218 15.06 14.63 -11.78
CA ASN A 218 14.65 13.79 -12.90
C ASN A 218 15.59 12.59 -13.17
N ASP A 219 16.36 12.16 -12.18
CA ASP A 219 17.23 11.00 -12.34
C ASP A 219 16.43 9.69 -12.51
N PRO A 220 16.52 9.03 -13.66
CA PRO A 220 15.83 7.76 -13.92
C PRO A 220 16.21 6.65 -12.95
N SER A 221 17.43 6.69 -12.38
CA SER A 221 17.95 5.64 -11.48
C SER A 221 17.20 5.52 -10.16
N VAL A 222 16.47 6.58 -9.74
CA VAL A 222 15.64 6.58 -8.51
C VAL A 222 14.45 5.61 -8.62
N HIS A 223 14.03 5.29 -9.84
CA HIS A 223 12.86 4.45 -10.13
C HIS A 223 13.22 3.06 -10.66
N ILE A 224 14.48 2.65 -10.48
CA ILE A 224 14.98 1.34 -10.87
C ILE A 224 15.39 0.57 -9.61
N ASP A 225 14.86 -0.63 -9.45
CA ASP A 225 15.30 -1.56 -8.42
C ASP A 225 16.78 -1.95 -8.66
N GLN A 226 17.64 -1.60 -7.71
CA GLN A 226 19.10 -1.74 -7.87
C GLN A 226 19.56 -3.19 -8.02
N LEU A 227 18.84 -4.13 -7.39
CA LEU A 227 19.16 -5.55 -7.44
C LEU A 227 18.83 -6.16 -8.80
N THR A 228 17.59 -5.96 -9.24
CA THR A 228 17.07 -6.62 -10.44
C THR A 228 17.11 -5.74 -11.68
N GLY A 229 17.27 -4.42 -11.51
CA GLY A 229 17.19 -3.41 -12.57
C GLY A 229 15.78 -3.25 -13.15
N ALA A 230 14.74 -3.84 -12.56
CA ALA A 230 13.35 -3.64 -12.94
C ALA A 230 12.86 -2.25 -12.53
N TRP A 231 11.88 -1.72 -13.24
CA TRP A 231 11.27 -0.46 -12.85
C TRP A 231 10.37 -0.64 -11.60
N ASP A 232 10.23 0.42 -10.80
CA ASP A 232 9.43 0.42 -9.58
C ASP A 232 7.91 0.57 -9.84
N LYS A 233 7.13 0.54 -8.76
CA LYS A 233 5.67 0.73 -8.79
C LYS A 233 5.28 2.06 -9.42
N LEU A 234 6.01 3.14 -9.14
CA LEU A 234 5.65 4.47 -9.63
C LEU A 234 5.77 4.56 -11.16
N ARG A 235 6.81 3.94 -11.71
CA ARG A 235 6.97 3.81 -13.17
C ARG A 235 5.91 2.91 -13.80
N PHE A 236 5.49 1.85 -13.12
CA PHE A 236 4.36 1.02 -13.56
C PHE A 236 3.07 1.84 -13.64
N ASP A 237 2.74 2.59 -12.58
CA ASP A 237 1.56 3.44 -12.54
C ASP A 237 1.54 4.50 -13.65
N GLN A 238 2.70 5.09 -13.94
CA GLN A 238 2.84 6.08 -15.02
C GLN A 238 2.68 5.46 -16.39
N TRP A 239 3.33 4.30 -16.59
CA TRP A 239 3.28 3.60 -17.85
C TRP A 239 1.86 3.16 -18.19
N VAL A 240 1.13 2.55 -17.23
CA VAL A 240 -0.25 2.12 -17.41
C VAL A 240 -1.15 3.31 -17.76
N ARG A 241 -1.04 4.43 -17.03
CA ARG A 241 -1.82 5.64 -17.34
C ARG A 241 -1.54 6.19 -18.74
N ALA A 242 -0.29 6.16 -19.17
CA ALA A 242 0.09 6.60 -20.52
C ALA A 242 -0.43 5.65 -21.60
N ALA A 243 -0.35 4.34 -21.39
CA ALA A 243 -0.84 3.32 -22.31
C ALA A 243 -2.36 3.39 -22.47
N VAL A 244 -3.10 3.52 -21.36
CA VAL A 244 -4.57 3.66 -21.38
C VAL A 244 -5.01 4.95 -22.10
N ARG A 245 -4.33 6.09 -21.86
CA ARG A 245 -4.62 7.35 -22.57
C ARG A 245 -4.36 7.29 -24.08
N ARG A 246 -3.42 6.43 -24.51
CA ARG A 246 -3.07 6.23 -25.92
C ARG A 246 -3.84 5.10 -26.56
N GLU A 247 -4.78 4.46 -25.81
CA GLU A 247 -5.52 3.28 -26.23
C GLU A 247 -4.60 2.13 -26.72
N GLN A 248 -3.38 2.07 -26.14
CA GLN A 248 -2.40 1.07 -26.50
C GLN A 248 -2.81 -0.29 -25.94
N ARG A 249 -2.88 -1.31 -26.79
CA ARG A 249 -3.09 -2.70 -26.35
C ARG A 249 -1.82 -3.26 -25.72
N PHE A 250 -1.99 -4.00 -24.65
CA PHE A 250 -0.90 -4.73 -23.99
C PHE A 250 -1.42 -5.90 -23.17
N HIS A 251 -0.57 -6.89 -22.97
CA HIS A 251 -0.79 -8.04 -22.10
C HIS A 251 0.11 -7.90 -20.86
N LEU A 252 -0.28 -8.54 -19.78
CA LEU A 252 0.45 -8.48 -18.51
C LEU A 252 0.70 -9.89 -17.98
N ALA A 253 1.97 -10.29 -17.90
CA ALA A 253 2.39 -11.48 -17.18
C ALA A 253 2.89 -11.09 -15.79
N VAL A 254 2.36 -11.73 -14.76
CA VAL A 254 2.81 -11.48 -13.39
C VAL A 254 3.40 -12.75 -12.80
N VAL A 255 4.56 -12.60 -12.18
CA VAL A 255 5.27 -13.66 -11.46
C VAL A 255 5.31 -13.28 -9.98
N GLU A 256 4.66 -14.06 -9.15
CA GLU A 256 4.68 -13.90 -7.68
C GLU A 256 5.43 -15.07 -7.06
N LEU A 257 6.59 -14.80 -6.46
CA LEU A 257 7.46 -15.82 -5.83
C LEU A 257 6.97 -16.14 -4.43
N TYR A 258 6.84 -17.42 -4.13
CA TYR A 258 6.44 -17.92 -2.82
C TYR A 258 7.63 -18.45 -2.03
N ARG A 259 7.53 -18.42 -0.69
CA ARG A 259 8.55 -18.93 0.24
C ARG A 259 9.92 -18.26 0.14
N LEU A 260 10.04 -17.11 -0.51
CA LEU A 260 11.34 -16.42 -0.64
C LEU A 260 11.96 -16.10 0.73
N LYS A 261 11.14 -15.72 1.74
CA LYS A 261 11.60 -15.51 3.12
C LYS A 261 12.16 -16.80 3.75
N SER A 262 11.51 -17.93 3.54
CA SER A 262 11.98 -19.23 4.05
C SER A 262 13.27 -19.67 3.34
N ILE A 263 13.39 -19.39 2.04
CA ILE A 263 14.62 -19.67 1.29
C ILE A 263 15.76 -18.81 1.84
N ASN A 264 15.54 -17.52 2.09
CA ASN A 264 16.54 -16.65 2.71
C ASN A 264 16.97 -17.14 4.10
N ALA A 265 16.02 -17.61 4.91
CA ALA A 265 16.32 -18.14 6.24
C ALA A 265 17.14 -19.45 6.19
N LEU A 266 16.92 -20.30 5.17
CA LEU A 266 17.59 -21.61 5.05
C LEU A 266 18.91 -21.53 4.28
N TYR A 267 18.98 -20.73 3.21
CA TYR A 267 20.08 -20.70 2.24
C TYR A 267 20.81 -19.34 2.18
N GLY A 268 20.42 -18.38 3.02
CA GLY A 268 20.98 -17.04 3.09
C GLY A 268 20.36 -16.03 2.09
N ASP A 269 20.43 -14.74 2.43
CA ASP A 269 19.85 -13.64 1.63
C ASP A 269 20.39 -13.57 0.20
N LYS A 270 21.66 -13.88 0.00
CA LYS A 270 22.27 -13.88 -1.34
C LYS A 270 21.65 -14.90 -2.28
N THR A 271 21.15 -16.05 -1.76
CA THR A 271 20.43 -17.04 -2.57
C THR A 271 19.11 -16.46 -3.07
N GLY A 272 18.35 -15.81 -2.21
CA GLY A 272 17.12 -15.13 -2.62
C GLY A 272 17.35 -13.98 -3.60
N ASP A 273 18.40 -13.18 -3.39
CA ASP A 273 18.80 -12.13 -4.32
C ASP A 273 19.14 -12.68 -5.70
N ARG A 274 19.86 -13.80 -5.75
CA ARG A 274 20.18 -14.49 -7.01
C ARG A 274 18.94 -14.98 -7.72
N ILE A 275 17.99 -15.58 -7.01
CA ILE A 275 16.69 -16.00 -7.58
C ILE A 275 15.97 -14.80 -8.20
N LEU A 276 15.89 -13.67 -7.50
CA LEU A 276 15.28 -12.45 -8.02
C LEU A 276 15.95 -11.94 -9.29
N VAL A 277 17.30 -11.96 -9.33
CA VAL A 277 18.09 -11.55 -10.51
C VAL A 277 17.87 -12.52 -11.68
N ASP A 278 17.85 -13.82 -11.43
CA ASP A 278 17.67 -14.83 -12.48
C ASP A 278 16.26 -14.76 -13.10
N VAL A 279 15.23 -14.58 -12.27
CA VAL A 279 13.84 -14.34 -12.73
C VAL A 279 13.79 -13.06 -13.57
N ALA A 280 14.33 -11.96 -13.08
CA ALA A 280 14.34 -10.70 -13.83
C ALA A 280 15.10 -10.82 -15.16
N ARG A 281 16.23 -11.54 -15.19
CA ARG A 281 17.02 -11.82 -16.39
C ARG A 281 16.23 -12.65 -17.39
N HIS A 282 15.50 -13.66 -16.94
CA HIS A 282 14.66 -14.49 -17.79
C HIS A 282 13.53 -13.68 -18.43
N LEU A 283 12.80 -12.90 -17.62
CA LEU A 283 11.69 -12.08 -18.09
C LEU A 283 12.12 -11.01 -19.10
N ARG A 284 13.32 -10.43 -18.97
CA ARG A 284 13.84 -9.43 -19.92
C ARG A 284 14.20 -9.96 -21.28
N ARG A 285 14.24 -11.28 -21.50
CA ARG A 285 14.49 -11.87 -22.82
C ARG A 285 13.33 -11.67 -23.80
N VAL A 286 12.16 -11.29 -23.28
CA VAL A 286 10.98 -11.01 -24.13
C VAL A 286 11.18 -9.67 -24.84
N PRO A 287 11.21 -9.64 -26.17
CA PRO A 287 11.40 -8.40 -26.94
C PRO A 287 10.33 -7.35 -26.63
N GLU A 288 10.70 -6.07 -26.68
CA GLU A 288 9.83 -4.90 -26.48
C GLU A 288 9.05 -4.89 -25.15
N SER A 289 9.32 -5.85 -24.26
CA SER A 289 8.66 -5.93 -22.97
C SER A 289 9.21 -4.91 -21.97
N ARG A 290 8.43 -4.63 -20.92
CA ARG A 290 8.81 -3.74 -19.84
C ARG A 290 8.62 -4.44 -18.51
N LEU A 291 9.70 -4.56 -17.75
CA LEU A 291 9.71 -5.26 -16.47
C LEU A 291 9.62 -4.28 -15.30
N PHE A 292 8.67 -4.54 -14.41
CA PHE A 292 8.46 -3.81 -13.18
C PHE A 292 8.52 -4.76 -12.00
N ARG A 293 9.02 -4.27 -10.85
CA ARG A 293 9.03 -4.99 -9.58
C ARG A 293 8.16 -4.26 -8.56
N LEU A 294 7.09 -4.91 -8.10
CA LEU A 294 6.13 -4.35 -7.14
C LEU A 294 6.22 -5.10 -5.81
N GLY A 295 6.95 -4.55 -4.87
CA GLY A 295 7.24 -5.19 -3.59
C GLY A 295 8.44 -6.15 -3.66
N SER A 296 8.55 -7.06 -2.69
CA SER A 296 9.74 -7.91 -2.53
C SER A 296 9.82 -9.08 -3.51
N SER A 297 8.68 -9.67 -3.89
CA SER A 297 8.61 -10.96 -4.60
C SER A 297 7.76 -10.97 -5.87
N ARG A 298 7.27 -9.81 -6.34
CA ARG A 298 6.36 -9.72 -7.49
C ARG A 298 6.97 -8.97 -8.65
N PHE A 299 6.94 -9.61 -9.82
CA PHE A 299 7.35 -9.03 -11.10
C PHE A 299 6.15 -8.89 -12.02
N PHE A 300 6.02 -7.73 -12.62
CA PHE A 300 5.00 -7.39 -13.61
C PHE A 300 5.68 -7.15 -14.93
N LEU A 301 5.43 -7.99 -15.92
CA LEU A 301 5.98 -7.86 -17.25
C LEU A 301 4.88 -7.45 -18.23
N VAL A 302 5.01 -6.27 -18.78
CA VAL A 302 4.14 -5.78 -19.84
C VAL A 302 4.69 -6.24 -21.18
N VAL A 303 3.85 -6.89 -21.97
CA VAL A 303 4.18 -7.44 -23.29
C VAL A 303 3.21 -6.85 -24.33
N PRO A 304 3.69 -6.12 -25.33
CA PRO A 304 2.82 -5.53 -26.36
C PRO A 304 2.24 -6.55 -27.35
N GLY A 305 3.03 -7.57 -27.68
CA GLY A 305 2.68 -8.56 -28.70
C GLY A 305 2.00 -9.81 -28.13
N GLU A 306 0.90 -10.24 -28.73
CA GLU A 306 0.13 -11.43 -28.30
C GLU A 306 0.96 -12.72 -28.44
N LYS A 307 1.67 -12.88 -29.57
CA LYS A 307 2.50 -14.07 -29.82
C LYS A 307 3.65 -14.22 -28.83
N GLU A 308 4.31 -13.11 -28.48
CA GLU A 308 5.38 -13.06 -27.49
C GLU A 308 4.85 -13.37 -26.10
N PHE A 309 3.66 -12.88 -25.78
CA PHE A 309 2.95 -13.14 -24.53
C PHE A 309 2.58 -14.62 -24.38
N GLU A 310 2.00 -15.24 -25.42
CA GLU A 310 1.66 -16.67 -25.42
C GLU A 310 2.90 -17.56 -25.24
N ARG A 311 3.99 -17.29 -25.97
CA ARG A 311 5.26 -18.03 -25.83
C ARG A 311 5.83 -17.90 -24.41
N LEU A 312 5.78 -16.71 -23.85
CA LEU A 312 6.19 -16.49 -22.47
C LEU A 312 5.36 -17.33 -21.49
N CYS A 313 4.03 -17.27 -21.60
CA CYS A 313 3.13 -18.02 -20.73
C CYS A 313 3.35 -19.54 -20.81
N GLN A 314 3.67 -20.07 -21.98
CA GLN A 314 4.00 -21.50 -22.16
C GLN A 314 5.36 -21.86 -21.55
N GLY A 315 6.38 -20.98 -21.65
CA GLY A 315 7.73 -21.24 -21.18
C GLY A 315 7.98 -21.01 -19.69
N LEU A 316 7.21 -20.11 -19.06
CA LEU A 316 7.41 -19.76 -17.64
C LEU A 316 7.29 -20.94 -16.67
N PRO A 317 6.28 -21.84 -16.75
CA PRO A 317 6.18 -22.97 -15.84
C PRO A 317 7.41 -23.91 -15.92
N GLU A 318 7.99 -24.06 -17.10
CA GLU A 318 9.17 -24.88 -17.32
C GLU A 318 10.43 -24.26 -16.73
N PHE A 319 10.59 -22.94 -16.88
CA PHE A 319 11.66 -22.20 -16.24
C PHE A 319 11.70 -22.42 -14.71
N PHE A 320 10.53 -22.40 -14.05
CA PHE A 320 10.46 -22.62 -12.60
C PHE A 320 10.66 -24.07 -12.18
N ARG A 321 10.38 -25.07 -13.04
CA ARG A 321 10.66 -26.48 -12.75
C ARG A 321 12.16 -26.79 -12.64
N GLY A 322 12.99 -26.07 -13.37
CA GLY A 322 14.45 -26.24 -13.34
C GLY A 322 15.10 -25.91 -12.00
N GLY A 323 14.39 -25.22 -11.11
CA GLY A 323 14.94 -24.73 -9.85
C GLY A 323 16.01 -23.66 -10.03
N PHE A 324 16.57 -23.22 -8.91
CA PHE A 324 17.56 -22.14 -8.85
C PHE A 324 18.81 -22.62 -8.10
N LEU A 325 20.00 -22.23 -8.55
CA LEU A 325 21.24 -22.63 -7.94
C LEU A 325 21.54 -21.74 -6.72
N ALA A 326 21.61 -22.34 -5.52
CA ALA A 326 22.08 -21.67 -4.31
C ALA A 326 23.57 -21.40 -4.31
N GLU A 327 24.08 -20.57 -3.39
CA GLU A 327 25.54 -20.39 -3.20
C GLU A 327 26.25 -21.69 -2.80
N SER A 328 25.55 -22.58 -2.09
CA SER A 328 26.05 -23.91 -1.72
C SER A 328 26.25 -24.88 -2.90
N GLY A 329 25.76 -24.52 -4.11
CA GLY A 329 25.73 -25.40 -5.27
C GLY A 329 24.51 -26.32 -5.35
N GLU A 330 23.61 -26.28 -4.38
CA GLU A 330 22.37 -27.04 -4.37
C GLU A 330 21.30 -26.38 -5.24
N VAL A 331 20.41 -27.19 -5.83
CA VAL A 331 19.26 -26.70 -6.58
C VAL A 331 18.07 -26.50 -5.62
N VAL A 332 17.66 -25.26 -5.49
CA VAL A 332 16.54 -24.84 -4.61
C VAL A 332 15.30 -24.62 -5.44
N SER A 333 14.19 -25.21 -5.01
CA SER A 333 12.87 -24.95 -5.60
C SER A 333 12.28 -23.66 -5.02
N CYS A 334 11.95 -22.70 -5.88
CA CYS A 334 11.21 -21.50 -5.52
C CYS A 334 9.88 -21.50 -6.29
N PRO A 335 8.78 -21.97 -5.66
CA PRO A 335 7.48 -22.00 -6.32
C PRO A 335 6.97 -20.59 -6.60
N ALA A 336 6.20 -20.43 -7.68
CA ALA A 336 5.62 -19.15 -8.09
C ALA A 336 4.17 -19.31 -8.51
N VAL A 337 3.39 -18.27 -8.35
CA VAL A 337 2.10 -18.11 -9.05
C VAL A 337 2.32 -17.22 -10.25
N LEU A 338 1.96 -17.73 -11.41
CA LEU A 338 2.11 -17.10 -12.71
C LEU A 338 0.72 -16.66 -13.19
N CYS A 339 0.43 -15.36 -13.16
CA CYS A 339 -0.83 -14.84 -13.67
C CYS A 339 -0.63 -14.26 -15.07
N ALA A 340 -1.47 -14.66 -16.01
CA ALA A 340 -1.50 -14.14 -17.37
C ALA A 340 -2.76 -13.31 -17.57
N VAL A 341 -2.64 -12.02 -17.86
CA VAL A 341 -3.78 -11.11 -18.11
C VAL A 341 -3.72 -10.63 -19.55
N SER A 342 -4.64 -11.13 -20.37
CA SER A 342 -4.79 -10.72 -21.76
C SER A 342 -5.53 -9.38 -21.84
N ASP A 343 -5.25 -8.57 -22.88
CA ASP A 343 -5.90 -7.27 -23.07
C ASP A 343 -6.01 -6.44 -21.78
N ALA A 344 -4.87 -6.32 -21.08
CA ALA A 344 -4.80 -5.72 -19.75
C ALA A 344 -5.23 -4.23 -19.71
N GLN A 345 -5.24 -3.52 -20.86
CA GLN A 345 -5.74 -2.14 -20.99
C GLN A 345 -7.25 -2.01 -20.70
N THR A 346 -8.00 -3.10 -20.70
CA THR A 346 -9.42 -3.10 -20.32
C THR A 346 -9.64 -2.80 -18.83
N LEU A 347 -8.62 -3.06 -18.01
CA LEU A 347 -8.51 -2.61 -16.64
C LEU A 347 -7.81 -1.25 -16.66
N LYS A 348 -8.58 -0.18 -16.52
CA LYS A 348 -8.18 1.20 -16.86
C LYS A 348 -7.14 1.80 -15.93
N GLU A 349 -6.95 1.23 -14.74
CA GLU A 349 -6.05 1.76 -13.71
C GLU A 349 -5.02 0.71 -13.29
N SER A 350 -3.81 1.18 -12.96
CA SER A 350 -2.75 0.30 -12.44
C SER A 350 -3.14 -0.35 -11.11
N GLY A 351 -3.91 0.35 -10.26
CA GLY A 351 -4.45 -0.19 -9.02
C GLY A 351 -5.39 -1.38 -9.27
N GLU A 352 -6.23 -1.29 -10.29
CA GLU A 352 -7.15 -2.34 -10.71
C GLU A 352 -6.39 -3.57 -11.25
N LEU A 353 -5.33 -3.37 -12.04
CA LEU A 353 -4.45 -4.45 -12.50
C LEU A 353 -3.79 -5.20 -11.34
N VAL A 354 -3.29 -4.47 -10.34
CA VAL A 354 -2.68 -5.07 -9.14
C VAL A 354 -3.73 -5.79 -8.28
N ALA A 355 -4.93 -5.24 -8.15
CA ALA A 355 -6.02 -5.86 -7.42
C ALA A 355 -6.50 -7.15 -8.12
N TYR A 356 -6.63 -7.11 -9.45
CA TYR A 356 -7.00 -8.27 -10.25
C TYR A 356 -5.95 -9.39 -10.16
N GLN A 357 -4.65 -9.04 -10.22
CA GLN A 357 -3.58 -10.02 -10.02
C GLN A 357 -3.69 -10.69 -8.64
N LYS A 358 -3.92 -9.92 -7.58
CA LYS A 358 -4.11 -10.48 -6.23
C LYS A 358 -5.31 -11.41 -6.16
N TYR A 359 -6.42 -11.03 -6.80
CA TYR A 359 -7.60 -11.88 -6.92
C TYR A 359 -7.28 -13.22 -7.61
N LEU A 360 -6.56 -13.19 -8.74
CA LEU A 360 -6.12 -14.40 -9.43
C LEU A 360 -5.20 -15.27 -8.57
N SER A 361 -4.21 -14.66 -7.92
CA SER A 361 -3.29 -15.39 -7.03
C SER A 361 -3.98 -16.04 -5.84
N ALA A 362 -5.03 -15.40 -5.30
CA ALA A 362 -5.78 -15.93 -4.15
C ALA A 362 -6.62 -17.17 -4.47
N GLN A 363 -6.92 -17.42 -5.76
CA GLN A 363 -7.69 -18.59 -6.17
C GLN A 363 -6.89 -19.90 -6.13
N VAL A 364 -5.58 -19.83 -5.93
CA VAL A 364 -4.69 -20.99 -5.94
C VAL A 364 -3.76 -20.94 -4.73
N SER A 365 -3.49 -22.13 -4.17
CA SER A 365 -2.49 -22.29 -3.12
C SER A 365 -1.29 -23.06 -3.67
N PRO A 366 -0.10 -22.43 -3.77
CA PRO A 366 1.09 -23.11 -4.26
C PRO A 366 1.67 -24.02 -3.18
N ALA A 367 1.11 -25.22 -3.01
CA ALA A 367 1.59 -26.25 -2.12
C ALA A 367 2.95 -26.86 -2.59
N GLY A 368 3.96 -25.97 -2.77
CA GLY A 368 5.30 -26.36 -3.20
C GLY A 368 5.50 -26.48 -4.72
N LYS A 369 4.49 -26.21 -5.54
CA LYS A 369 4.56 -26.26 -7.01
C LYS A 369 4.26 -24.89 -7.62
N THR A 370 4.89 -24.61 -8.76
CA THR A 370 4.54 -23.43 -9.56
C THR A 370 3.20 -23.64 -10.24
N LEU A 371 2.30 -22.66 -10.11
CA LEU A 371 0.96 -22.69 -10.64
C LEU A 371 0.76 -21.59 -11.68
N PHE A 372 0.10 -21.94 -12.77
CA PHE A 372 -0.28 -20.99 -13.82
C PHE A 372 -1.78 -20.68 -13.75
N VAL A 373 -2.12 -19.41 -13.66
CA VAL A 373 -3.50 -18.90 -13.55
C VAL A 373 -3.81 -18.01 -14.75
N PRO A 374 -4.56 -18.53 -15.73
CA PRO A 374 -4.96 -17.77 -16.90
C PRO A 374 -6.06 -16.77 -16.55
N ASP A 375 -6.09 -15.68 -17.29
CA ASP A 375 -7.22 -14.74 -17.34
C ASP A 375 -8.39 -15.37 -18.12
N THR A 376 -9.52 -15.49 -17.45
CA THR A 376 -10.74 -16.03 -18.05
C THR A 376 -11.91 -15.07 -17.85
N GLU A 377 -12.94 -15.14 -18.70
CA GLU A 377 -14.16 -14.34 -18.51
C GLU A 377 -14.82 -14.62 -17.14
N LYS A 378 -14.79 -15.87 -16.68
CA LYS A 378 -15.28 -16.25 -15.36
C LYS A 378 -14.48 -15.56 -14.24
N ALA A 379 -13.15 -15.52 -14.35
CA ALA A 379 -12.29 -14.84 -13.37
C ALA A 379 -12.55 -13.33 -13.37
N ARG A 380 -12.69 -12.71 -14.54
CA ARG A 380 -13.04 -11.27 -14.64
C ARG A 380 -14.43 -10.95 -14.08
N ALA A 381 -15.41 -11.82 -14.32
CA ALA A 381 -16.74 -11.67 -13.76
C ALA A 381 -16.73 -11.82 -12.23
N GLY A 382 -16.00 -12.81 -11.70
CA GLY A 382 -15.81 -13.02 -10.26
C GLY A 382 -15.11 -11.84 -9.60
N PHE A 383 -14.07 -11.29 -10.21
CA PHE A 383 -13.39 -10.10 -9.71
C PHE A 383 -14.31 -8.87 -9.63
N ARG A 384 -15.09 -8.62 -10.70
CA ARG A 384 -16.08 -7.52 -10.71
C ARG A 384 -17.14 -7.71 -9.64
N TYR A 385 -17.57 -8.96 -9.43
CA TYR A 385 -18.50 -9.31 -8.36
C TYR A 385 -17.92 -8.98 -6.97
N GLU A 386 -16.67 -9.43 -6.68
CA GLU A 386 -16.01 -9.11 -5.40
C GLU A 386 -15.81 -7.60 -5.21
N GLN A 387 -15.43 -6.86 -6.23
CA GLN A 387 -15.32 -5.40 -6.16
C GLN A 387 -16.66 -4.70 -5.85
N GLU A 388 -17.75 -5.20 -6.39
CA GLU A 388 -19.08 -4.65 -6.10
C GLU A 388 -19.47 -4.93 -4.65
N VAL A 389 -19.20 -6.15 -4.15
CA VAL A 389 -19.42 -6.52 -2.75
C VAL A 389 -18.54 -5.67 -1.82
N GLU A 390 -17.25 -5.48 -2.15
CA GLU A 390 -16.32 -4.66 -1.34
C GLU A 390 -16.79 -3.21 -1.21
N ARG A 391 -17.26 -2.60 -2.30
CA ARG A 391 -17.83 -1.25 -2.28
C ARG A 391 -19.09 -1.16 -1.42
N TYR A 392 -19.95 -2.17 -1.50
CA TYR A 392 -21.19 -2.21 -0.73
C TYR A 392 -20.96 -2.49 0.75
N LEU A 393 -19.89 -3.22 1.09
CA LEU A 393 -19.62 -3.67 2.46
C LEU A 393 -19.50 -2.50 3.45
N HIS A 394 -18.94 -1.38 3.01
CA HIS A 394 -18.86 -0.16 3.85
C HIS A 394 -20.26 0.35 4.24
N THR A 395 -21.15 0.48 3.27
CA THR A 395 -22.54 0.88 3.51
C THR A 395 -23.27 -0.14 4.39
N ALA A 396 -23.07 -1.43 4.12
CA ALA A 396 -23.68 -2.50 4.89
C ALA A 396 -23.28 -2.49 6.37
N ILE A 397 -22.03 -2.09 6.68
CA ILE A 397 -21.56 -1.93 8.07
C ILE A 397 -22.16 -0.68 8.72
N GLU A 398 -22.23 0.44 8.00
CA GLU A 398 -22.77 1.70 8.55
C GLU A 398 -24.25 1.64 8.81
N GLU A 399 -25.00 0.96 7.95
CA GLU A 399 -26.47 0.84 8.04
C GLU A 399 -26.92 -0.46 8.73
N ASP A 400 -25.98 -1.30 9.21
CA ASP A 400 -26.23 -2.61 9.86
C ASP A 400 -27.17 -3.51 9.01
N LEU A 401 -26.79 -3.71 7.74
CA LEU A 401 -27.58 -4.47 6.76
C LEU A 401 -27.32 -5.99 6.79
N PHE A 402 -26.62 -6.49 7.79
CA PHE A 402 -26.38 -7.92 7.96
C PHE A 402 -27.57 -8.58 8.64
N GLU A 403 -27.83 -9.83 8.25
CA GLU A 403 -28.83 -10.68 8.87
C GLU A 403 -28.14 -11.86 9.56
N LEU A 404 -28.75 -12.44 10.59
CA LEU A 404 -28.36 -13.72 11.17
C LEU A 404 -29.41 -14.76 10.83
N HIS A 405 -28.94 -15.87 10.26
CA HIS A 405 -29.70 -17.09 10.12
C HIS A 405 -29.20 -18.11 11.15
N TYR A 406 -30.06 -18.98 11.58
CA TYR A 406 -29.77 -19.96 12.63
C TYR A 406 -29.94 -21.36 12.09
N GLN A 407 -28.92 -22.23 12.32
CA GLN A 407 -29.01 -23.63 11.97
C GLN A 407 -29.05 -24.45 13.26
N PRO A 408 -30.06 -25.33 13.43
CA PRO A 408 -30.20 -26.10 14.65
C PRO A 408 -29.28 -27.31 14.66
N VAL A 409 -28.83 -27.68 15.87
CA VAL A 409 -28.05 -28.88 16.15
C VAL A 409 -28.94 -29.87 16.89
N TRP A 410 -29.06 -31.06 16.34
CA TRP A 410 -29.89 -32.15 16.86
C TRP A 410 -29.13 -33.01 17.86
N SER A 411 -29.76 -33.38 18.97
CA SER A 411 -29.26 -34.39 19.89
C SER A 411 -29.88 -35.74 19.56
N THR A 412 -29.03 -36.72 19.22
CA THR A 412 -29.47 -38.10 18.93
C THR A 412 -29.94 -38.83 20.17
N GLU A 413 -29.45 -38.41 21.38
CA GLU A 413 -29.85 -39.00 22.66
C GLU A 413 -31.20 -38.43 23.15
N GLU A 414 -31.43 -37.11 22.98
CA GLU A 414 -32.64 -36.43 23.50
C GLU A 414 -33.77 -36.38 22.49
N GLY A 415 -33.47 -36.65 21.23
CA GLY A 415 -34.46 -36.58 20.14
C GLY A 415 -35.05 -35.19 19.91
N ARG A 416 -34.26 -34.13 20.15
CA ARG A 416 -34.64 -32.74 19.97
C ARG A 416 -33.49 -31.84 19.62
N TYR A 417 -33.77 -30.60 19.23
CA TYR A 417 -32.76 -29.56 19.03
C TYR A 417 -32.24 -29.05 20.37
N VAL A 418 -30.90 -28.94 20.51
CA VAL A 418 -30.24 -28.57 21.77
C VAL A 418 -29.30 -27.37 21.64
N SER A 419 -28.94 -26.98 20.44
CA SER A 419 -28.08 -25.83 20.17
C SER A 419 -28.44 -25.20 18.83
N LEU A 420 -28.04 -23.94 18.64
CA LEU A 420 -28.13 -23.23 17.37
C LEU A 420 -26.76 -22.74 16.94
N GLU A 421 -26.51 -22.68 15.66
CA GLU A 421 -25.38 -21.97 15.09
C GLU A 421 -25.88 -20.70 14.37
N ALA A 422 -25.33 -19.54 14.75
CA ALA A 422 -25.65 -18.26 14.14
C ALA A 422 -24.72 -17.98 12.94
N LEU A 423 -25.31 -17.89 11.78
CA LEU A 423 -24.64 -17.78 10.50
C LEU A 423 -24.94 -16.43 9.83
N SER A 424 -23.89 -15.67 9.57
CA SER A 424 -23.96 -14.36 8.94
C SER A 424 -24.53 -14.41 7.52
N ARG A 425 -25.39 -13.45 7.19
CA ARG A 425 -25.95 -13.25 5.84
C ARG A 425 -25.84 -11.78 5.46
N LEU A 426 -25.55 -11.56 4.18
CA LEU A 426 -25.52 -10.23 3.59
C LEU A 426 -26.34 -10.21 2.32
N ARG A 427 -27.33 -9.34 2.24
CA ARG A 427 -28.17 -9.14 1.05
C ARG A 427 -27.75 -7.87 0.33
N HIS A 428 -27.24 -8.03 -0.88
CA HIS A 428 -26.90 -6.90 -1.74
C HIS A 428 -28.10 -6.52 -2.62
N PRO A 429 -28.42 -5.21 -2.81
CA PRO A 429 -29.62 -4.79 -3.55
C PRO A 429 -29.69 -5.30 -4.98
N LYS A 430 -28.56 -5.43 -5.67
CA LYS A 430 -28.49 -5.86 -7.07
C LYS A 430 -28.05 -7.31 -7.24
N LEU A 431 -27.19 -7.83 -6.34
CA LEU A 431 -26.59 -9.15 -6.46
C LEU A 431 -27.38 -10.23 -5.70
N GLY A 432 -28.39 -9.84 -4.91
CA GLY A 432 -29.12 -10.77 -4.07
C GLY A 432 -28.31 -11.20 -2.84
N MET A 433 -28.48 -12.44 -2.41
CA MET A 433 -27.76 -12.99 -1.25
C MET A 433 -26.29 -13.21 -1.59
N VAL A 434 -25.37 -12.54 -0.89
CA VAL A 434 -23.93 -12.69 -1.05
C VAL A 434 -23.45 -13.88 -0.21
N PRO A 435 -22.71 -14.83 -0.79
CA PRO A 435 -22.17 -15.96 -0.04
C PRO A 435 -21.24 -15.51 1.08
N PRO A 436 -21.35 -16.12 2.31
CA PRO A 436 -20.53 -15.73 3.47
C PRO A 436 -19.02 -15.80 3.22
N ASN A 437 -18.54 -16.84 2.55
CA ASN A 437 -17.13 -17.01 2.22
C ASN A 437 -16.56 -15.88 1.35
N ILE A 438 -17.40 -15.15 0.61
CA ILE A 438 -16.97 -14.00 -0.22
C ILE A 438 -16.91 -12.74 0.65
N PHE A 439 -18.01 -12.34 1.31
CA PHE A 439 -17.99 -11.08 2.03
C PHE A 439 -17.13 -11.13 3.31
N ILE A 440 -17.01 -12.28 3.98
CA ILE A 440 -16.13 -12.48 5.12
C ILE A 440 -14.67 -12.33 4.68
N ALA A 441 -14.25 -13.02 3.59
CA ALA A 441 -12.88 -12.89 3.06
C ALA A 441 -12.55 -11.45 2.63
N ILE A 442 -13.51 -10.71 2.08
CA ILE A 442 -13.35 -9.29 1.76
C ILE A 442 -13.20 -8.46 3.04
N ALA A 443 -14.04 -8.70 4.05
CA ALA A 443 -14.00 -8.01 5.33
C ALA A 443 -12.67 -8.25 6.08
N GLU A 444 -12.13 -9.45 6.04
CA GLU A 444 -10.82 -9.81 6.60
C GLU A 444 -9.69 -9.03 5.89
N ARG A 445 -9.65 -9.06 4.54
CA ARG A 445 -8.64 -8.36 3.74
C ARG A 445 -8.69 -6.84 3.90
N SER A 446 -9.88 -6.28 4.11
CA SER A 446 -10.09 -4.84 4.31
C SER A 446 -9.99 -4.39 5.78
N GLY A 447 -9.79 -5.34 6.73
CA GLY A 447 -9.70 -5.05 8.16
C GLY A 447 -11.04 -4.67 8.82
N GLN A 448 -12.17 -4.93 8.15
CA GLN A 448 -13.51 -4.56 8.62
C GLN A 448 -14.20 -5.68 9.40
N ILE A 449 -13.61 -6.89 9.42
CA ILE A 449 -14.24 -8.06 10.04
C ILE A 449 -14.59 -7.85 11.51
N GLY A 450 -13.73 -7.21 12.30
CA GLY A 450 -13.98 -6.97 13.71
C GLY A 450 -15.20 -6.05 13.98
N ARG A 451 -15.50 -5.11 13.07
CA ARG A 451 -16.72 -4.27 13.16
C ARG A 451 -17.97 -5.09 12.86
N ILE A 452 -17.91 -5.94 11.84
CA ILE A 452 -19.01 -6.84 11.47
C ILE A 452 -19.32 -7.79 12.64
N SER A 453 -18.30 -8.40 13.23
CA SER A 453 -18.45 -9.30 14.38
C SER A 453 -19.09 -8.60 15.56
N GLN A 454 -18.72 -7.37 15.90
CA GLN A 454 -19.33 -6.61 16.98
C GLN A 454 -20.83 -6.35 16.74
N LEU A 455 -21.20 -5.93 15.52
CA LEU A 455 -22.60 -5.69 15.15
C LEU A 455 -23.43 -6.97 15.23
N GLN A 456 -22.91 -8.05 14.67
CA GLN A 456 -23.62 -9.32 14.63
C GLN A 456 -23.70 -10.00 15.99
N LEU A 457 -22.62 -9.96 16.80
CA LEU A 457 -22.67 -10.47 18.16
C LEU A 457 -23.67 -9.70 19.03
N ALA A 458 -23.74 -8.38 18.87
CA ALA A 458 -24.76 -7.58 19.58
C ALA A 458 -26.19 -7.96 19.14
N ARG A 459 -26.40 -8.25 17.85
CA ARG A 459 -27.67 -8.74 17.31
C ARG A 459 -28.02 -10.14 17.82
N LEU A 460 -27.02 -11.04 17.85
CA LEU A 460 -27.15 -12.37 18.42
C LEU A 460 -27.56 -12.32 19.90
N CYS A 461 -26.88 -11.48 20.69
CA CYS A 461 -27.20 -11.30 22.10
C CYS A 461 -28.63 -10.77 22.29
N ARG A 462 -29.07 -9.84 21.47
CA ARG A 462 -30.43 -9.33 21.49
C ARG A 462 -31.45 -10.44 21.21
N PHE A 463 -31.25 -11.21 20.14
CA PHE A 463 -32.06 -12.38 19.81
C PHE A 463 -32.13 -13.37 20.99
N ALA A 464 -30.98 -13.70 21.60
CA ALA A 464 -30.90 -14.60 22.72
C ALA A 464 -31.67 -14.10 23.96
N ALA A 465 -31.60 -12.80 24.25
CA ALA A 465 -32.31 -12.21 25.37
C ALA A 465 -33.85 -12.16 25.15
N GLU A 466 -34.27 -11.75 23.93
CA GLU A 466 -35.67 -11.59 23.59
C GLU A 466 -36.45 -12.92 23.50
N HIS A 467 -35.80 -14.00 23.03
CA HIS A 467 -36.44 -15.28 22.74
C HIS A 467 -36.00 -16.44 23.66
N ARG A 468 -35.33 -16.14 24.79
CA ARG A 468 -34.81 -17.20 25.69
C ARG A 468 -35.89 -18.13 26.17
N GLU A 469 -37.07 -17.61 26.52
CA GLU A 469 -38.22 -18.37 27.02
C GLU A 469 -38.89 -19.21 25.92
N GLU A 470 -38.76 -18.79 24.66
CA GLU A 470 -39.31 -19.53 23.53
C GLU A 470 -38.40 -20.70 23.09
N MET A 471 -37.19 -20.78 23.63
CA MET A 471 -36.18 -21.79 23.34
C MET A 471 -35.79 -22.63 24.57
N PRO A 472 -36.73 -23.26 25.31
CA PRO A 472 -36.40 -23.92 26.57
C PRO A 472 -35.45 -25.14 26.40
N GLY A 473 -35.44 -25.77 25.22
CA GLY A 473 -34.57 -26.89 24.88
C GLY A 473 -33.15 -26.49 24.47
N ILE A 474 -32.95 -25.26 24.05
CA ILE A 474 -31.66 -24.77 23.53
C ILE A 474 -30.74 -24.43 24.69
N ARG A 475 -29.55 -25.05 24.72
CA ARG A 475 -28.52 -24.89 25.77
C ARG A 475 -27.53 -23.77 25.48
N ASN A 476 -27.23 -23.54 24.22
CA ASN A 476 -26.31 -22.48 23.75
C ASN A 476 -26.57 -22.08 22.30
N ILE A 477 -26.07 -20.89 21.94
CA ILE A 477 -25.99 -20.43 20.55
C ILE A 477 -24.52 -20.24 20.21
N LYS A 478 -24.11 -20.83 19.11
CA LYS A 478 -22.73 -20.79 18.61
C LYS A 478 -22.54 -19.58 17.69
N TYR A 479 -21.34 -19.00 17.75
CA TYR A 479 -20.96 -17.84 16.95
C TYR A 479 -19.56 -17.98 16.41
N ASN A 480 -19.41 -17.88 15.08
CA ASN A 480 -18.16 -18.01 14.38
C ASN A 480 -17.25 -16.79 14.52
N LEU A 481 -15.98 -16.99 14.85
CA LEU A 481 -14.95 -15.96 14.95
C LEU A 481 -13.91 -16.11 13.85
N SER A 482 -13.57 -14.99 13.19
CA SER A 482 -12.52 -14.97 12.20
C SER A 482 -11.12 -15.05 12.84
N PRO A 483 -10.19 -15.86 12.27
CA PRO A 483 -8.79 -15.85 12.68
C PRO A 483 -8.15 -14.46 12.64
N VAL A 484 -8.48 -13.67 11.61
CA VAL A 484 -7.91 -12.34 11.39
C VAL A 484 -8.35 -11.33 12.44
N GLU A 485 -9.61 -11.43 12.91
CA GLU A 485 -10.09 -10.54 13.98
C GLU A 485 -9.44 -10.85 15.33
N LEU A 486 -9.21 -12.13 15.64
CA LEU A 486 -8.58 -12.55 16.89
C LEU A 486 -7.09 -12.16 17.00
N GLN A 487 -6.46 -11.78 15.90
CA GLN A 487 -5.11 -11.21 15.87
C GLN A 487 -5.09 -9.70 16.15
N GLN A 488 -6.25 -9.03 16.18
CA GLN A 488 -6.34 -7.62 16.48
C GLN A 488 -6.23 -7.38 18.00
N GLU A 489 -5.45 -6.39 18.37
CA GLU A 489 -5.25 -6.01 19.77
C GLU A 489 -6.56 -5.70 20.49
N ASN A 490 -6.76 -6.29 21.67
CA ASN A 490 -7.95 -6.13 22.51
C ASN A 490 -9.29 -6.60 21.89
N GLN A 491 -9.27 -7.33 20.76
CA GLN A 491 -10.52 -7.76 20.13
C GLN A 491 -11.30 -8.76 21.01
N GLY A 492 -10.62 -9.73 21.63
CA GLY A 492 -11.26 -10.66 22.57
C GLY A 492 -12.01 -9.92 23.68
N GLN A 493 -11.39 -8.91 24.29
CA GLN A 493 -12.03 -8.12 25.35
C GLN A 493 -13.25 -7.33 24.83
N ARG A 494 -13.18 -6.77 23.61
CA ARG A 494 -14.33 -6.06 23.00
C ARG A 494 -15.54 -6.97 22.79
N LEU A 495 -15.30 -8.22 22.36
CA LEU A 495 -16.36 -9.21 22.20
C LEU A 495 -16.98 -9.57 23.57
N VAL A 496 -16.16 -9.82 24.59
CA VAL A 496 -16.62 -10.04 25.97
C VAL A 496 -17.44 -8.88 26.49
N ASP A 497 -16.99 -7.65 26.28
CA ASP A 497 -17.71 -6.45 26.72
C ASP A 497 -19.08 -6.30 26.02
N THR A 498 -19.17 -6.74 24.76
CA THR A 498 -20.45 -6.77 24.01
C THR A 498 -21.42 -7.75 24.66
N VAL A 499 -20.97 -8.96 25.00
CA VAL A 499 -21.79 -9.94 25.69
C VAL A 499 -22.23 -9.44 27.08
N ARG A 500 -21.29 -8.92 27.88
CA ARG A 500 -21.60 -8.40 29.23
C ARG A 500 -22.64 -7.28 29.22
N ARG A 501 -22.51 -6.33 28.27
CA ARG A 501 -23.46 -5.22 28.12
C ARG A 501 -24.85 -5.66 27.70
N SER A 502 -24.99 -6.80 27.04
CA SER A 502 -26.30 -7.31 26.62
C SER A 502 -27.12 -7.94 27.74
N GLY A 503 -26.49 -8.30 28.87
CA GLY A 503 -27.14 -9.00 29.97
C GLY A 503 -27.45 -10.49 29.73
N VAL A 504 -27.02 -11.03 28.58
CA VAL A 504 -27.13 -12.46 28.27
C VAL A 504 -26.14 -13.25 29.14
N ASP A 505 -26.57 -14.40 29.66
CA ASP A 505 -25.64 -15.33 30.33
C ASP A 505 -24.53 -15.75 29.38
N PRO A 506 -23.26 -15.43 29.64
CA PRO A 506 -22.15 -15.83 28.79
C PRO A 506 -22.08 -17.34 28.52
N ALA A 507 -22.55 -18.17 29.47
CA ALA A 507 -22.58 -19.62 29.30
C ALA A 507 -23.60 -20.10 28.25
N PHE A 508 -24.54 -19.21 27.86
CA PHE A 508 -25.49 -19.47 26.78
C PHE A 508 -24.88 -19.22 25.40
N LEU A 509 -23.67 -18.62 25.32
CA LEU A 509 -22.93 -18.42 24.09
C LEU A 509 -21.74 -19.36 24.01
N GLN A 510 -21.45 -19.79 22.80
CA GLN A 510 -20.27 -20.61 22.48
C GLN A 510 -19.58 -20.01 21.25
N PHE A 511 -18.28 -19.71 21.36
CA PHE A 511 -17.54 -19.18 20.25
C PHE A 511 -16.84 -20.30 19.47
N GLU A 512 -16.98 -20.26 18.16
CA GLU A 512 -16.37 -21.21 17.24
C GLU A 512 -15.09 -20.64 16.63
N ILE A 513 -14.02 -21.41 16.65
CA ILE A 513 -12.71 -21.05 16.13
C ILE A 513 -12.29 -22.20 15.21
N THR A 514 -11.90 -21.90 13.97
CA THR A 514 -11.46 -22.91 13.00
C THR A 514 -10.13 -23.54 13.40
N GLU A 515 -9.87 -24.75 12.90
CA GLU A 515 -8.61 -25.46 13.12
C GLU A 515 -7.38 -24.64 12.68
N SER A 516 -7.46 -23.98 11.53
CA SER A 516 -6.39 -23.12 11.00
C SER A 516 -6.07 -21.98 11.95
N ALA A 517 -7.10 -21.32 12.52
CA ALA A 517 -6.94 -20.26 13.51
C ALA A 517 -6.28 -20.74 14.80
N ALA A 518 -6.70 -21.90 15.30
CA ALA A 518 -6.15 -22.50 16.52
C ALA A 518 -4.67 -22.91 16.36
N SER A 519 -4.22 -23.19 15.12
CA SER A 519 -2.85 -23.55 14.80
C SER A 519 -1.89 -22.37 14.73
N GLU A 520 -2.39 -21.16 14.55
CA GLU A 520 -1.59 -19.93 14.54
C GLU A 520 -1.27 -19.48 15.97
N ARG A 521 0.00 -19.60 16.37
CA ARG A 521 0.45 -19.12 17.68
C ARG A 521 0.66 -17.61 17.64
N SER A 522 -0.31 -16.86 18.22
CA SER A 522 -0.14 -15.43 18.49
C SER A 522 -0.49 -15.14 19.95
N ASP A 523 0.21 -14.18 20.55
CA ASP A 523 -0.07 -13.73 21.92
C ASP A 523 -1.50 -13.17 22.01
N ALA A 524 -1.96 -12.46 20.98
CA ALA A 524 -3.31 -11.89 20.90
C ALA A 524 -4.42 -12.97 20.93
N LEU A 525 -4.22 -14.11 20.25
CA LEU A 525 -5.15 -15.23 20.31
C LEU A 525 -5.20 -15.83 21.73
N GLY A 526 -4.03 -15.97 22.38
CA GLY A 526 -3.95 -16.45 23.76
C GLY A 526 -4.71 -15.53 24.74
N GLU A 527 -4.54 -14.23 24.61
CA GLU A 527 -5.26 -13.21 25.40
C GLU A 527 -6.78 -13.26 25.17
N ALA A 528 -7.21 -13.40 23.92
CA ALA A 528 -8.63 -13.50 23.58
C ALA A 528 -9.27 -14.75 24.21
N ILE A 529 -8.62 -15.92 24.11
CA ILE A 529 -9.08 -17.18 24.72
C ILE A 529 -9.16 -17.06 26.25
N ALA A 530 -8.18 -16.42 26.89
CA ALA A 530 -8.20 -16.18 28.32
C ALA A 530 -9.41 -15.30 28.73
N ALA A 531 -9.67 -14.23 28.00
CA ALA A 531 -10.79 -13.33 28.22
C ALA A 531 -12.14 -14.06 28.07
N PHE A 532 -12.30 -14.92 27.06
CA PHE A 532 -13.52 -15.70 26.87
C PHE A 532 -13.76 -16.66 28.02
N ARG A 533 -12.71 -17.37 28.47
CA ARG A 533 -12.80 -18.28 29.60
C ARG A 533 -13.16 -17.58 30.91
N GLU A 534 -12.54 -16.42 31.21
CA GLU A 534 -12.84 -15.63 32.38
C GLU A 534 -14.28 -15.08 32.37
N ALA A 535 -14.82 -14.80 31.19
CA ALA A 535 -16.21 -14.39 31.01
C ALA A 535 -17.20 -15.55 31.10
N GLY A 536 -16.76 -16.80 31.11
CA GLY A 536 -17.62 -17.99 31.12
C GLY A 536 -18.13 -18.41 29.74
N ILE A 537 -17.59 -17.84 28.65
CA ILE A 537 -17.93 -18.22 27.27
C ILE A 537 -17.16 -19.49 26.90
N ARG A 538 -17.88 -20.49 26.41
CA ARG A 538 -17.27 -21.75 25.98
C ARG A 538 -16.71 -21.66 24.57
N LEU A 539 -15.67 -22.49 24.30
CA LEU A 539 -15.06 -22.56 22.98
C LEU A 539 -15.37 -23.88 22.29
N CYS A 540 -15.58 -23.80 20.97
CA CYS A 540 -15.78 -24.92 20.07
C CYS A 540 -14.71 -24.85 18.97
N LEU A 541 -14.12 -26.00 18.66
CA LEU A 541 -13.25 -26.13 17.48
C LEU A 541 -14.11 -26.48 16.28
N ASP A 542 -14.00 -25.67 15.23
CA ASP A 542 -14.72 -25.84 13.97
C ASP A 542 -13.84 -26.37 12.85
N ASP A 543 -14.45 -26.95 11.82
CA ASP A 543 -13.82 -27.47 10.59
C ASP A 543 -12.71 -28.51 10.86
N PHE A 544 -12.82 -29.32 11.95
CA PHE A 544 -11.79 -30.31 12.26
C PHE A 544 -11.70 -31.39 11.19
N GLY A 545 -10.50 -31.53 10.61
CA GLY A 545 -10.21 -32.46 9.54
C GLY A 545 -10.27 -31.90 8.11
N ALA A 546 -10.69 -30.65 7.92
CA ALA A 546 -10.63 -29.98 6.64
C ALA A 546 -9.21 -29.53 6.24
N GLY A 547 -8.27 -29.46 7.21
CA GLY A 547 -6.93 -28.95 7.03
C GLY A 547 -5.82 -29.90 7.51
N TYR A 548 -4.70 -29.33 7.94
CA TYR A 548 -3.58 -30.07 8.55
C TYR A 548 -3.77 -30.11 10.06
N ALA A 549 -4.63 -31.01 10.54
CA ALA A 549 -4.90 -31.17 11.96
C ALA A 549 -3.61 -31.44 12.76
N ASN A 550 -3.26 -30.48 13.63
CA ASN A 550 -2.24 -30.71 14.64
C ASN A 550 -2.92 -31.07 15.97
N LEU A 551 -3.07 -32.35 16.21
CA LEU A 551 -3.70 -32.87 17.43
C LEU A 551 -3.11 -32.26 18.71
N ASN A 552 -1.80 -31.93 18.71
CA ASN A 552 -1.15 -31.23 19.82
C ASN A 552 -1.72 -29.83 20.09
N THR A 553 -2.24 -29.14 19.08
CA THR A 553 -2.87 -27.84 19.25
C THR A 553 -4.24 -28.00 19.90
N VAL A 554 -5.03 -28.96 19.45
CA VAL A 554 -6.34 -29.28 20.03
C VAL A 554 -6.22 -29.62 21.53
N LEU A 555 -5.24 -30.44 21.92
CA LEU A 555 -5.01 -30.84 23.30
C LEU A 555 -4.57 -29.69 24.24
N LYS A 556 -4.02 -28.63 23.71
CA LYS A 556 -3.53 -27.45 24.49
C LYS A 556 -4.56 -26.37 24.66
N MET A 557 -5.61 -26.35 23.84
CA MET A 557 -6.65 -25.34 23.86
C MET A 557 -7.85 -25.79 24.70
N PRO A 558 -8.55 -24.87 25.39
CA PRO A 558 -9.67 -25.21 26.27
C PRO A 558 -10.98 -25.43 25.51
N PHE A 559 -10.94 -26.22 24.45
CA PHE A 559 -12.17 -26.59 23.74
C PHE A 559 -13.01 -27.59 24.55
N SER A 560 -14.31 -27.43 24.48
CA SER A 560 -15.28 -28.37 25.08
C SER A 560 -16.02 -29.19 24.01
N VAL A 561 -16.08 -28.69 22.79
CA VAL A 561 -16.79 -29.27 21.65
C VAL A 561 -15.86 -29.24 20.44
N ILE A 562 -15.93 -30.29 19.64
CA ILE A 562 -15.24 -30.38 18.34
C ILE A 562 -16.26 -30.73 17.27
N LYS A 563 -16.34 -29.93 16.20
CA LYS A 563 -17.17 -30.16 15.04
C LYS A 563 -16.33 -30.86 13.95
N LEU A 564 -16.78 -32.02 13.50
CA LEU A 564 -16.13 -32.74 12.41
C LEU A 564 -16.66 -32.22 11.08
N ASP A 565 -15.73 -31.72 10.25
CA ASP A 565 -16.08 -31.11 8.97
C ASP A 565 -16.76 -32.10 8.02
N ARG A 566 -17.66 -31.59 7.19
CA ARG A 566 -18.40 -32.34 6.17
C ARG A 566 -17.49 -33.14 5.22
N SER A 567 -16.28 -32.68 4.92
CA SER A 567 -15.36 -33.36 4.04
C SER A 567 -14.99 -34.75 4.54
N LEU A 568 -15.02 -35.00 5.86
CA LEU A 568 -14.80 -36.31 6.47
C LEU A 568 -15.98 -37.28 6.28
N LEU A 569 -17.20 -36.74 6.01
CA LEU A 569 -18.37 -37.56 5.71
C LEU A 569 -18.45 -37.96 4.22
N SER A 570 -17.72 -37.26 3.35
CA SER A 570 -17.79 -37.52 1.91
C SER A 570 -17.32 -38.91 1.56
N GLY A 571 -18.25 -39.76 1.06
CA GLY A 571 -18.00 -41.16 0.72
C GLY A 571 -18.10 -42.15 1.89
N ILE A 572 -18.59 -41.72 3.06
CA ILE A 572 -18.67 -42.54 4.27
C ILE A 572 -19.56 -43.78 4.12
N CYS A 573 -20.58 -43.67 3.24
CA CYS A 573 -21.49 -44.80 2.95
C CYS A 573 -20.92 -45.79 1.93
N ASP A 574 -19.98 -45.32 1.08
CA ASP A 574 -19.49 -46.10 -0.07
C ASP A 574 -18.09 -46.67 0.16
N ASP A 575 -17.25 -46.01 0.98
CA ASP A 575 -15.86 -46.42 1.23
C ASP A 575 -15.63 -46.86 2.68
N PRO A 576 -15.40 -48.19 2.92
CA PRO A 576 -15.11 -48.72 4.26
C PRO A 576 -13.88 -48.11 4.94
N GLN A 577 -12.91 -47.59 4.17
CA GLN A 577 -11.71 -46.97 4.76
C GLN A 577 -12.04 -45.58 5.31
N ILE A 578 -12.85 -44.78 4.58
CA ILE A 578 -13.35 -43.50 5.05
C ILE A 578 -14.21 -43.70 6.31
N ALA A 579 -15.11 -44.67 6.28
CA ALA A 579 -15.96 -45.04 7.41
C ALA A 579 -15.13 -45.41 8.65
N ALA A 580 -14.12 -46.25 8.50
CA ALA A 580 -13.24 -46.66 9.58
C ALA A 580 -12.41 -45.51 10.13
N PHE A 581 -11.94 -44.63 9.26
CA PHE A 581 -11.19 -43.43 9.63
C PHE A 581 -12.05 -42.46 10.45
N TYR A 582 -13.25 -42.12 9.97
CA TYR A 582 -14.18 -41.24 10.67
C TYR A 582 -14.52 -41.81 12.07
N ARG A 583 -14.86 -43.07 12.13
CA ARG A 583 -15.14 -43.78 13.39
C ARG A 583 -13.97 -43.68 14.36
N SER A 584 -12.75 -43.92 13.91
CA SER A 584 -11.54 -43.85 14.75
C SER A 584 -11.32 -42.44 15.32
N ILE A 585 -11.56 -41.40 14.52
CA ILE A 585 -11.50 -40.00 14.98
C ILE A 585 -12.53 -39.77 16.09
N VAL A 586 -13.78 -40.16 15.90
CA VAL A 586 -14.86 -40.03 16.89
C VAL A 586 -14.46 -40.71 18.20
N GLU A 587 -14.02 -41.96 18.16
CA GLU A 587 -13.58 -42.75 19.33
C GLU A 587 -12.43 -42.06 20.09
N VAL A 588 -11.42 -41.56 19.38
CA VAL A 588 -10.29 -40.83 19.99
C VAL A 588 -10.74 -39.55 20.68
N LEU A 589 -11.55 -38.72 20.01
CA LEU A 589 -12.01 -37.46 20.58
C LEU A 589 -12.91 -37.65 21.80
N GLN A 590 -13.77 -38.67 21.78
CA GLN A 590 -14.62 -39.01 22.92
C GLN A 590 -13.80 -39.55 24.11
N HIS A 591 -12.78 -40.37 23.88
CA HIS A 591 -11.84 -40.82 24.92
C HIS A 591 -11.08 -39.69 25.59
N LEU A 592 -10.79 -38.63 24.82
CA LEU A 592 -10.18 -37.40 25.33
C LEU A 592 -11.17 -36.46 26.06
N GLY A 593 -12.46 -36.84 26.12
CA GLY A 593 -13.49 -36.11 26.84
C GLY A 593 -14.16 -34.99 26.06
N TYR A 594 -13.94 -34.91 24.74
CA TYR A 594 -14.62 -33.90 23.91
C TYR A 594 -16.03 -34.34 23.51
N LEU A 595 -16.94 -33.37 23.47
CA LEU A 595 -18.24 -33.55 22.84
C LEU A 595 -18.09 -33.36 21.31
N VAL A 596 -18.46 -34.39 20.54
CA VAL A 596 -18.31 -34.41 19.09
C VAL A 596 -19.62 -34.03 18.42
N VAL A 597 -19.55 -33.11 17.44
CA VAL A 597 -20.64 -32.73 16.53
C VAL A 597 -20.29 -33.25 15.13
N GLY A 598 -21.15 -34.04 14.52
CA GLY A 598 -21.02 -34.44 13.11
C GLY A 598 -21.73 -33.39 12.22
N GLU A 599 -20.98 -32.75 11.33
CA GLU A 599 -21.48 -31.73 10.42
C GLU A 599 -21.81 -32.26 9.04
N GLY A 600 -22.72 -31.56 8.35
CA GLY A 600 -23.02 -31.78 6.95
C GLY A 600 -23.81 -33.07 6.67
N VAL A 601 -24.49 -33.63 7.67
CA VAL A 601 -25.35 -34.82 7.47
C VAL A 601 -26.55 -34.47 6.60
N GLU A 602 -26.67 -35.13 5.46
CA GLU A 602 -27.73 -34.87 4.47
C GLU A 602 -28.66 -36.06 4.28
N THR A 603 -28.24 -37.27 4.60
CA THR A 603 -29.02 -38.49 4.38
C THR A 603 -29.32 -39.25 5.66
N ARG A 604 -30.30 -40.15 5.61
CA ARG A 604 -30.64 -41.04 6.72
C ARG A 604 -29.53 -42.05 6.99
N GLU A 605 -28.89 -42.52 5.94
CA GLU A 605 -27.81 -43.47 5.97
C GLU A 605 -26.59 -42.88 6.70
N GLU A 606 -26.21 -41.64 6.37
CA GLU A 606 -25.14 -40.94 7.08
C GLU A 606 -25.47 -40.79 8.57
N LEU A 607 -26.71 -40.36 8.89
CA LEU A 607 -27.16 -40.22 10.28
C LEU A 607 -27.04 -41.51 11.07
N ASP A 608 -27.52 -42.62 10.50
CA ASP A 608 -27.53 -43.92 11.16
C ASP A 608 -26.08 -44.41 11.43
N LEU A 609 -25.15 -44.20 10.50
CA LEU A 609 -23.74 -44.49 10.65
C LEU A 609 -23.07 -43.70 11.78
N VAL A 610 -23.16 -42.34 11.71
CA VAL A 610 -22.50 -41.49 12.71
C VAL A 610 -23.09 -41.69 14.11
N THR A 611 -24.40 -41.89 14.21
CA THR A 611 -25.07 -42.21 15.48
C THR A 611 -24.61 -43.58 16.01
N GLY A 612 -24.50 -44.57 15.13
CA GLY A 612 -24.00 -45.89 15.47
C GLY A 612 -22.56 -45.90 16.01
N TRP A 613 -21.75 -44.89 15.68
CA TRP A 613 -20.40 -44.71 16.22
C TRP A 613 -20.35 -43.76 17.43
N GLY A 614 -21.52 -43.39 17.99
CA GLY A 614 -21.63 -42.65 19.23
C GLY A 614 -21.58 -41.14 19.09
N VAL A 615 -21.73 -40.57 17.89
CA VAL A 615 -21.87 -39.11 17.71
C VAL A 615 -23.23 -38.68 18.27
N LYS A 616 -23.20 -37.84 19.34
CA LYS A 616 -24.39 -37.45 20.07
C LYS A 616 -25.07 -36.17 19.53
N LEU A 617 -24.29 -35.33 18.85
CA LEU A 617 -24.78 -34.10 18.27
C LEU A 617 -24.55 -34.11 16.75
N VAL A 618 -25.58 -33.77 16.01
CA VAL A 618 -25.54 -33.80 14.55
C VAL A 618 -26.13 -32.51 13.99
N GLN A 619 -25.49 -32.00 12.95
CA GLN A 619 -25.92 -30.80 12.21
C GLN A 619 -25.88 -31.10 10.72
N GLY A 620 -26.91 -30.69 9.97
CA GLY A 620 -26.93 -30.87 8.54
C GLY A 620 -28.29 -30.62 7.90
N PHE A 621 -28.33 -30.67 6.57
CA PHE A 621 -29.54 -30.39 5.81
C PHE A 621 -30.61 -31.51 5.94
N TYR A 622 -30.22 -32.64 6.47
CA TYR A 622 -31.17 -33.68 6.85
C TYR A 622 -32.19 -33.17 7.89
N PHE A 623 -31.76 -32.32 8.84
CA PHE A 623 -32.61 -31.74 9.86
C PHE A 623 -33.17 -30.39 9.46
N SER A 624 -32.28 -29.44 9.10
CA SER A 624 -32.70 -28.10 8.66
C SER A 624 -31.55 -27.38 7.94
N ARG A 625 -31.94 -26.54 7.00
CA ARG A 625 -31.06 -25.47 6.49
C ARG A 625 -31.00 -24.31 7.47
N PRO A 626 -30.01 -23.41 7.36
CA PRO A 626 -30.03 -22.16 8.15
C PRO A 626 -31.27 -21.34 7.86
N LEU A 627 -32.02 -20.99 8.90
CA LEU A 627 -33.31 -20.28 8.82
C LEU A 627 -33.24 -18.88 9.44
N PRO A 628 -34.02 -17.91 8.98
CA PRO A 628 -34.23 -16.62 9.67
C PRO A 628 -34.77 -16.81 11.09
N ALA A 629 -34.63 -15.76 11.94
CA ALA A 629 -35.03 -15.80 13.34
C ALA A 629 -36.49 -16.29 13.57
N ALA A 630 -37.45 -15.79 12.80
CA ALA A 630 -38.87 -16.18 12.96
C ALA A 630 -39.09 -17.67 12.64
N GLU A 631 -38.49 -18.17 11.55
CA GLU A 631 -38.70 -19.53 11.10
C GLU A 631 -38.00 -20.56 12.01
N ILE A 632 -36.81 -20.23 12.57
CA ILE A 632 -36.12 -21.14 13.49
C ILE A 632 -36.87 -21.31 14.79
N LEU A 633 -37.51 -20.24 15.32
CA LEU A 633 -38.33 -20.33 16.53
C LEU A 633 -39.54 -21.25 16.35
N GLU A 634 -40.18 -21.20 15.19
CA GLU A 634 -41.28 -22.14 14.86
C GLU A 634 -40.76 -23.58 14.73
N THR A 635 -39.61 -23.76 14.06
CA THR A 635 -39.01 -25.08 13.88
C THR A 635 -38.63 -25.76 15.22
N ILE A 636 -38.11 -24.98 16.18
CA ILE A 636 -37.75 -25.50 17.51
C ILE A 636 -38.99 -25.90 18.31
N LYS A 637 -40.09 -25.16 18.17
CA LYS A 637 -41.36 -25.45 18.88
C LYS A 637 -42.07 -26.70 18.36
N GLN A 638 -41.83 -27.08 17.10
CA GLN A 638 -42.44 -28.26 16.44
C GLN A 638 -41.66 -29.56 16.66
N ALA A 639 -40.38 -29.48 17.03
CA ALA A 639 -39.48 -30.62 17.27
C ALA A 639 -39.43 -31.02 18.76
#